data_96fbf21adf8f193c203ce19d5e48c865
#
_entry.id   96fbf21adf8f193c203ce19d5e48c865
#
_cell.length_a   1.000
_cell.length_b   1.000
_cell.length_c   1.000
_cell.angle_alpha   90.00
_cell.angle_beta   90.00
_cell.angle_gamma   90.00
#
_symmetry.space_group_name_H-M   'P 1'
#
loop_
_entity.id
_entity.type
_entity.pdbx_description
1 polymer ?
#
loop_
_entity_poly.entity_id
_entity_poly.type
_entity_poly.pdbx_seq_one_letter_code
_entity_poly.pdbx_strand_id
1 'polypeptide(L)'
;MKFTLSWLKEHLDTDASLEQICERLTAIGLEVEDVDDKADYKPFVIAKVLSAEKHPEADRLKVLAVDAGDGKPVQIVCGAPNARAGLVGALARPGTYVPGIDVTLSVGKIRGVESHGMMCSEKELNMSDNHDGIIDLPEDAPVGTSFASYAGLDDPVIEINLTPNRPDCTSIYGIARDLAASGLGTLKTRPAPSFKVEGTTPVDVKLELDDAALCPGFSLRIVRGVKNGPSPKWMQQRLLAIGLRPINALVDITNYMTFDQGRPMHVFDAAKVKGDLVVRRAKEGETILALDQREYKLGPNNVVIADDNGLESIGGVMGGEHSGCDENTVDVLIESALWDPINIAKTGRSLGIITDARYRFERGVDPEYMVPGLERTTELVLELCGGLAGDAKVVGYKGFEPKWIDFPLSEVKRLTGLEVSAEESLAILKGLGFGIEGSGERVSVSVPSWRPDVDGKADLVEEVMRIHGVDNIKPEPLESLGAINGRILTTLQIRTRTARRALASRGMLEAVTWSFIPEAQAKLFGGGTSALKLANPIAADMSDMRPSLLPGLLTAAQRNADKGYSDVAIFEVSGTYEGDTPEGQRRVAGGVRRGTASLAGAGRMWSNTAKGGGKPVDVYDAKADALAVIEACGLPMANVQIEAGAPSWYHPGRSGTIKMGPKVVLGYFGEFHPKTLGALDVSGAYCGFEIYLDAMPEPKKKATRTKPALELSPFQVVKRDFAFVVDKSVEAGAIIKAATSADRKLVTGVNVFDVFEGASLGENKKSIAIEVQIQPMDKTLTDEDFEALTAKIVGNVEKTTGGVLRA
;
A
#
# COMPACT_ATOMS: atom_id res chain seq x y z
N MET A 1 -5.67 16.32 3.47
CA MET A 1 -6.29 17.55 4.04
C MET A 1 -7.46 17.94 3.16
N LYS A 2 -8.67 18.03 3.78
CA LYS A 2 -9.90 18.43 3.05
C LYS A 2 -10.30 19.86 3.39
N PHE A 3 -10.84 20.57 2.41
CA PHE A 3 -11.39 21.91 2.59
C PHE A 3 -12.33 22.25 1.43
N THR A 4 -13.22 23.24 1.64
CA THR A 4 -14.11 23.70 0.56
C THR A 4 -13.52 24.90 -0.17
N LEU A 5 -13.95 25.07 -1.41
CA LEU A 5 -13.52 26.21 -2.24
C LEU A 5 -13.94 27.56 -1.62
N SER A 6 -15.15 27.66 -1.09
CA SER A 6 -15.62 28.91 -0.46
C SER A 6 -14.83 29.22 0.80
N TRP A 7 -14.45 28.19 1.58
CA TRP A 7 -13.64 28.38 2.79
C TRP A 7 -12.22 28.87 2.45
N LEU A 8 -11.59 28.29 1.39
CA LEU A 8 -10.32 28.77 0.88
C LEU A 8 -10.41 30.24 0.46
N LYS A 9 -11.48 30.62 -0.27
CA LYS A 9 -11.69 31.99 -0.75
C LYS A 9 -11.99 33.01 0.38
N GLU A 10 -12.28 32.59 1.59
CA GLU A 10 -12.28 33.50 2.74
C GLU A 10 -10.90 34.05 3.06
N HIS A 11 -9.86 33.27 2.79
CA HIS A 11 -8.46 33.62 3.05
C HIS A 11 -7.73 34.12 1.80
N LEU A 12 -8.18 33.73 0.61
CA LEU A 12 -7.54 34.07 -0.66
C LEU A 12 -8.48 34.88 -1.53
N ASP A 13 -8.05 36.09 -1.90
CA ASP A 13 -8.75 36.90 -2.90
C ASP A 13 -8.26 36.48 -4.28
N THR A 14 -9.11 35.77 -5.04
CA THR A 14 -8.76 35.21 -6.34
C THR A 14 -9.99 35.02 -7.23
N ASP A 15 -9.83 35.32 -8.51
CA ASP A 15 -10.81 35.03 -9.57
C ASP A 15 -10.56 33.67 -10.24
N ALA A 16 -9.55 32.92 -9.77
CA ALA A 16 -9.19 31.64 -10.36
C ALA A 16 -10.33 30.62 -10.24
N SER A 17 -10.52 29.81 -11.30
CA SER A 17 -11.44 28.69 -11.32
C SER A 17 -11.00 27.57 -10.41
N LEU A 18 -11.92 26.66 -10.08
CA LEU A 18 -11.59 25.42 -9.31
C LEU A 18 -10.44 24.65 -9.97
N GLU A 19 -10.49 24.48 -11.30
CA GLU A 19 -9.48 23.75 -12.06
C GLU A 19 -8.09 24.44 -11.93
N GLN A 20 -8.02 25.74 -12.11
CA GLN A 20 -6.77 26.51 -11.97
C GLN A 20 -6.19 26.43 -10.55
N ILE A 21 -7.05 26.43 -9.53
CA ILE A 21 -6.62 26.25 -8.13
C ILE A 21 -6.03 24.86 -7.93
N CYS A 22 -6.72 23.81 -8.40
CA CYS A 22 -6.26 22.42 -8.27
C CYS A 22 -4.93 22.17 -9.02
N GLU A 23 -4.80 22.69 -10.24
CA GLU A 23 -3.55 22.61 -11.00
C GLU A 23 -2.40 23.31 -10.26
N ARG A 24 -2.66 24.53 -9.74
CA ARG A 24 -1.64 25.28 -9.00
C ARG A 24 -1.26 24.61 -7.69
N LEU A 25 -2.21 24.05 -6.93
CA LEU A 25 -1.92 23.29 -5.72
C LEU A 25 -0.93 22.15 -6.00
N THR A 26 -1.23 21.33 -7.00
CA THR A 26 -0.34 20.24 -7.40
C THR A 26 1.02 20.75 -7.86
N ALA A 27 1.05 21.82 -8.66
CA ALA A 27 2.30 22.38 -9.18
C ALA A 27 3.25 22.91 -8.11
N ILE A 28 2.71 23.41 -6.97
CA ILE A 28 3.53 23.91 -5.85
C ILE A 28 3.79 22.86 -4.76
N GLY A 29 3.46 21.58 -5.01
CA GLY A 29 3.75 20.45 -4.11
C GLY A 29 2.66 20.12 -3.12
N LEU A 30 1.44 20.66 -3.29
CA LEU A 30 0.24 20.30 -2.56
C LEU A 30 -0.65 19.43 -3.47
N GLU A 31 -0.27 18.18 -3.65
CA GLU A 31 -0.91 17.26 -4.62
C GLU A 31 -2.40 17.10 -4.36
N VAL A 32 -3.22 17.40 -5.35
CA VAL A 32 -4.67 17.18 -5.28
C VAL A 32 -4.96 15.71 -5.53
N GLU A 33 -5.53 15.02 -4.55
CA GLU A 33 -5.90 13.60 -4.62
C GLU A 33 -7.33 13.40 -5.11
N ASP A 34 -8.26 14.28 -4.71
CA ASP A 34 -9.66 14.16 -5.08
C ASP A 34 -10.36 15.53 -5.11
N VAL A 35 -11.37 15.66 -5.96
CA VAL A 35 -12.20 16.85 -6.08
C VAL A 35 -13.66 16.44 -6.24
N ASP A 36 -14.45 16.74 -5.25
CA ASP A 36 -15.92 16.66 -5.34
C ASP A 36 -16.49 18.02 -5.75
N ASP A 37 -16.74 18.21 -7.03
CA ASP A 37 -17.22 19.49 -7.59
C ASP A 37 -18.72 19.74 -7.36
N LYS A 38 -19.41 18.80 -6.72
CA LYS A 38 -20.84 18.87 -6.41
C LYS A 38 -21.75 19.09 -7.64
N ALA A 39 -21.25 18.75 -8.83
CA ALA A 39 -22.01 18.94 -10.07
C ALA A 39 -23.35 18.21 -10.09
N ASP A 40 -23.40 17.03 -9.48
CA ASP A 40 -24.60 16.20 -9.41
C ASP A 40 -25.77 16.87 -8.67
N TYR A 41 -25.49 17.80 -7.76
CA TYR A 41 -26.51 18.51 -6.99
C TYR A 41 -27.06 19.77 -7.67
N LYS A 42 -26.37 20.31 -8.67
CA LYS A 42 -26.78 21.53 -9.37
C LYS A 42 -28.17 21.47 -10.01
N PRO A 43 -28.64 20.31 -10.56
CA PRO A 43 -29.97 20.22 -11.20
C PRO A 43 -31.16 20.24 -10.25
N PHE A 44 -30.98 20.09 -8.92
CA PHE A 44 -32.05 20.08 -7.96
C PHE A 44 -32.55 21.50 -7.68
N VAL A 45 -33.87 21.67 -7.69
CA VAL A 45 -34.52 22.98 -7.46
C VAL A 45 -35.44 22.93 -6.25
N ILE A 46 -35.60 24.04 -5.57
CA ILE A 46 -36.60 24.20 -4.52
C ILE A 46 -37.99 24.34 -5.17
N ALA A 47 -38.93 23.50 -4.77
CA ALA A 47 -40.26 23.46 -5.35
C ALA A 47 -41.34 23.33 -4.28
N LYS A 48 -42.49 23.93 -4.54
CA LYS A 48 -43.65 23.93 -3.63
C LYS A 48 -44.77 23.06 -4.18
N VAL A 49 -45.30 22.20 -3.34
CA VAL A 49 -46.48 21.38 -3.66
C VAL A 49 -47.72 22.25 -3.56
N LEU A 50 -48.38 22.51 -4.69
CA LEU A 50 -49.64 23.30 -4.78
C LEU A 50 -50.84 22.46 -4.38
N SER A 51 -50.92 21.20 -4.84
CA SER A 51 -52.00 20.26 -4.50
C SER A 51 -51.44 18.84 -4.34
N ALA A 52 -52.12 18.02 -3.55
CA ALA A 52 -51.75 16.61 -3.32
C ALA A 52 -53.06 15.78 -3.31
N GLU A 53 -53.40 15.18 -4.43
CA GLU A 53 -54.61 14.38 -4.61
C GLU A 53 -54.29 12.89 -4.54
N LYS A 54 -55.27 12.04 -4.14
CA LYS A 54 -55.11 10.60 -4.15
C LYS A 54 -54.91 10.09 -5.59
N HIS A 55 -53.99 9.15 -5.74
CA HIS A 55 -53.82 8.50 -7.03
C HIS A 55 -55.06 7.65 -7.39
N PRO A 56 -55.57 7.71 -8.64
CA PRO A 56 -56.82 7.02 -9.02
C PRO A 56 -56.75 5.48 -8.87
N GLU A 57 -55.59 4.88 -9.02
CA GLU A 57 -55.39 3.42 -9.01
C GLU A 57 -54.43 2.91 -7.91
N ALA A 58 -54.09 3.74 -6.91
CA ALA A 58 -53.12 3.36 -5.87
C ALA A 58 -53.35 4.10 -4.54
N ASP A 59 -53.79 3.39 -3.50
CA ASP A 59 -54.14 3.97 -2.19
C ASP A 59 -52.96 4.62 -1.44
N ARG A 60 -51.73 4.21 -1.73
CA ARG A 60 -50.52 4.73 -1.07
C ARG A 60 -49.79 5.83 -1.85
N LEU A 61 -50.29 6.16 -3.07
CA LEU A 61 -49.70 7.17 -3.91
C LEU A 61 -50.54 8.43 -3.96
N LYS A 62 -49.90 9.56 -4.16
CA LYS A 62 -50.53 10.86 -4.41
C LYS A 62 -50.04 11.44 -5.73
N VAL A 63 -50.91 12.15 -6.42
CA VAL A 63 -50.59 12.97 -7.59
C VAL A 63 -50.42 14.40 -7.11
N LEU A 64 -49.21 14.92 -7.24
CA LEU A 64 -48.86 16.26 -6.80
C LEU A 64 -48.83 17.21 -7.99
N ALA A 65 -49.36 18.41 -7.83
CA ALA A 65 -49.03 19.54 -8.70
C ALA A 65 -47.97 20.38 -7.99
N VAL A 66 -46.80 20.52 -8.59
CA VAL A 66 -45.60 21.11 -7.96
C VAL A 66 -45.17 22.34 -8.73
N ASP A 67 -45.04 23.47 -8.05
CA ASP A 67 -44.49 24.71 -8.59
C ASP A 67 -42.98 24.70 -8.41
N ALA A 68 -42.24 24.74 -9.49
CA ALA A 68 -40.81 24.80 -9.55
C ALA A 68 -40.28 26.19 -9.99
N GLY A 69 -41.11 27.23 -9.91
CA GLY A 69 -40.72 28.61 -10.25
C GLY A 69 -40.85 28.94 -11.74
N ASP A 70 -41.27 28.01 -12.60
CA ASP A 70 -41.37 28.21 -14.07
C ASP A 70 -42.75 28.75 -14.53
N GLY A 71 -43.62 28.98 -13.58
CA GLY A 71 -45.00 29.45 -13.88
C GLY A 71 -45.93 28.38 -14.43
N LYS A 72 -45.49 27.11 -14.53
CA LYS A 72 -46.31 25.96 -14.92
C LYS A 72 -46.14 24.84 -13.90
N PRO A 73 -47.19 24.37 -13.24
CA PRO A 73 -47.11 23.25 -12.31
C PRO A 73 -46.61 21.97 -13.00
N VAL A 74 -45.72 21.24 -12.34
CA VAL A 74 -45.20 19.95 -12.78
C VAL A 74 -45.98 18.85 -12.06
N GLN A 75 -46.49 17.86 -12.80
CA GLN A 75 -47.16 16.69 -12.22
C GLN A 75 -46.20 15.65 -11.76
N ILE A 76 -46.30 15.23 -10.50
CA ILE A 76 -45.41 14.23 -9.88
C ILE A 76 -46.24 13.20 -9.15
N VAL A 77 -45.95 11.92 -9.36
CA VAL A 77 -46.54 10.84 -8.57
C VAL A 77 -45.58 10.51 -7.42
N CYS A 78 -46.07 10.64 -6.19
CA CYS A 78 -45.28 10.53 -4.98
C CYS A 78 -45.89 9.55 -3.98
N GLY A 79 -45.01 8.71 -3.36
CA GLY A 79 -45.39 7.76 -2.32
C GLY A 79 -45.01 8.20 -0.90
N ALA A 80 -44.41 9.37 -0.74
CA ALA A 80 -43.98 9.85 0.56
C ALA A 80 -45.13 10.14 1.51
N PRO A 81 -45.08 9.71 2.77
CA PRO A 81 -46.19 9.87 3.73
C PRO A 81 -46.47 11.34 4.07
N ASN A 82 -45.45 12.19 4.07
CA ASN A 82 -45.51 13.61 4.38
C ASN A 82 -45.95 14.48 3.19
N ALA A 83 -46.15 13.91 1.98
CA ALA A 83 -46.56 14.64 0.80
C ALA A 83 -47.92 15.32 1.05
N ARG A 84 -47.97 16.67 0.99
CA ARG A 84 -49.14 17.52 1.27
C ARG A 84 -49.06 18.82 0.49
N ALA A 85 -50.20 19.44 0.28
CA ALA A 85 -50.24 20.82 -0.22
C ALA A 85 -49.52 21.76 0.75
N GLY A 86 -48.79 22.72 0.21
CA GLY A 86 -47.97 23.68 0.97
C GLY A 86 -46.56 23.23 1.31
N LEU A 87 -46.19 21.89 1.19
CA LEU A 87 -44.84 21.41 1.41
C LEU A 87 -43.90 22.05 0.40
N VAL A 88 -42.77 22.57 0.90
CA VAL A 88 -41.63 23.06 0.11
C VAL A 88 -40.48 22.04 0.23
N GLY A 89 -39.91 21.61 -0.86
CA GLY A 89 -38.87 20.58 -0.85
C GLY A 89 -37.97 20.59 -2.08
N ALA A 90 -37.07 19.61 -2.16
CA ALA A 90 -36.17 19.44 -3.29
C ALA A 90 -36.81 18.64 -4.42
N LEU A 91 -36.82 19.19 -5.62
CA LEU A 91 -37.35 18.58 -6.84
C LEU A 91 -36.19 18.18 -7.77
N ALA A 92 -36.20 16.91 -8.17
CA ALA A 92 -35.44 16.41 -9.30
C ALA A 92 -36.29 16.34 -10.56
N ARG A 93 -35.88 16.96 -11.65
CA ARG A 93 -36.56 16.96 -12.96
C ARG A 93 -36.09 15.76 -13.83
N PRO A 94 -36.82 15.41 -14.91
CA PRO A 94 -36.33 14.44 -15.90
C PRO A 94 -34.95 14.87 -16.45
N GLY A 95 -34.01 13.94 -16.52
CA GLY A 95 -32.60 14.19 -16.87
C GLY A 95 -31.69 14.41 -15.68
N THR A 96 -32.21 14.60 -14.47
CA THR A 96 -31.38 14.72 -13.26
C THR A 96 -30.92 13.36 -12.76
N TYR A 97 -29.64 13.23 -12.50
CA TYR A 97 -29.08 12.09 -11.78
C TYR A 97 -29.34 12.24 -10.28
N VAL A 98 -29.85 11.19 -9.64
CA VAL A 98 -30.16 11.14 -8.21
C VAL A 98 -29.17 10.24 -7.50
N PRO A 99 -28.18 10.81 -6.77
CA PRO A 99 -27.01 10.07 -6.32
C PRO A 99 -27.32 8.99 -5.27
N GLY A 100 -28.30 9.17 -4.40
CA GLY A 100 -28.64 8.19 -3.35
C GLY A 100 -29.32 6.93 -3.83
N ILE A 101 -29.80 6.90 -5.07
CA ILE A 101 -30.42 5.72 -5.70
C ILE A 101 -29.75 5.30 -7.01
N ASP A 102 -28.69 6.00 -7.41
CA ASP A 102 -27.92 5.75 -8.64
C ASP A 102 -28.80 5.67 -9.91
N VAL A 103 -29.72 6.66 -10.09
CA VAL A 103 -30.68 6.68 -11.21
C VAL A 103 -30.72 8.06 -11.84
N THR A 104 -30.65 8.12 -13.16
CA THR A 104 -31.03 9.32 -13.93
C THR A 104 -32.54 9.29 -14.21
N LEU A 105 -33.23 10.31 -13.76
CA LEU A 105 -34.71 10.37 -13.89
C LEU A 105 -35.12 10.55 -15.35
N SER A 106 -36.21 9.86 -15.70
CA SER A 106 -36.92 10.06 -16.96
C SER A 106 -38.40 10.33 -16.66
N VAL A 107 -39.15 10.81 -17.66
CA VAL A 107 -40.60 10.88 -17.54
C VAL A 107 -41.16 9.47 -17.39
N GLY A 108 -41.74 9.19 -16.23
CA GLY A 108 -42.21 7.86 -15.87
C GLY A 108 -43.75 7.81 -15.91
N LYS A 109 -44.30 6.62 -16.18
CA LYS A 109 -45.74 6.38 -16.06
C LYS A 109 -46.01 5.42 -14.92
N ILE A 110 -46.55 5.91 -13.81
CA ILE A 110 -46.76 5.13 -12.59
C ILE A 110 -48.25 4.81 -12.50
N ARG A 111 -48.63 3.53 -12.70
CA ARG A 111 -50.03 3.05 -12.71
C ARG A 111 -50.97 3.95 -13.54
N GLY A 112 -50.54 4.25 -14.76
CA GLY A 112 -51.36 5.02 -15.69
C GLY A 112 -51.19 6.54 -15.62
N VAL A 113 -50.62 7.11 -14.57
CA VAL A 113 -50.40 8.55 -14.38
C VAL A 113 -48.95 8.91 -14.68
N GLU A 114 -48.71 9.95 -15.47
CA GLU A 114 -47.36 10.42 -15.80
C GLU A 114 -46.76 11.20 -14.63
N SER A 115 -45.46 10.94 -14.37
CA SER A 115 -44.65 11.68 -13.40
C SER A 115 -43.49 12.36 -14.10
N HIS A 116 -43.38 13.67 -13.98
CA HIS A 116 -42.35 14.50 -14.61
C HIS A 116 -41.26 14.93 -13.62
N GLY A 117 -40.84 14.02 -12.75
CA GLY A 117 -39.80 14.23 -11.76
C GLY A 117 -40.06 13.52 -10.45
N MET A 118 -39.28 13.86 -9.44
CA MET A 118 -39.36 13.31 -8.10
C MET A 118 -39.10 14.38 -7.04
N MET A 119 -39.96 14.41 -6.00
CA MET A 119 -39.67 15.14 -4.77
C MET A 119 -38.80 14.26 -3.89
N CYS A 120 -37.59 14.73 -3.55
CA CYS A 120 -36.53 13.93 -2.95
C CYS A 120 -36.54 13.92 -1.42
N SER A 121 -36.11 12.79 -0.83
CA SER A 121 -35.74 12.66 0.57
C SER A 121 -34.27 12.99 0.76
N GLU A 122 -33.83 13.13 2.01
CA GLU A 122 -32.40 13.32 2.34
C GLU A 122 -31.53 12.15 1.88
N LYS A 123 -32.05 10.92 1.97
CA LYS A 123 -31.33 9.71 1.53
C LYS A 123 -31.08 9.69 0.03
N GLU A 124 -32.06 10.11 -0.77
CA GLU A 124 -31.91 10.17 -2.23
C GLU A 124 -30.86 11.18 -2.68
N LEU A 125 -30.57 12.16 -1.81
CA LEU A 125 -29.52 13.16 -2.03
C LEU A 125 -28.22 12.85 -1.26
N ASN A 126 -28.06 11.66 -0.69
CA ASN A 126 -26.91 11.30 0.15
C ASN A 126 -26.60 12.29 1.29
N MET A 127 -27.63 13.00 1.80
CA MET A 127 -27.49 13.96 2.90
C MET A 127 -27.55 13.27 4.26
N SER A 128 -28.36 12.21 4.39
CA SER A 128 -28.49 11.37 5.58
C SER A 128 -29.14 10.02 5.23
N ASP A 129 -29.26 9.12 6.20
CA ASP A 129 -30.02 7.87 6.05
C ASP A 129 -31.54 8.05 6.15
N ASN A 130 -32.01 9.28 6.38
CA ASN A 130 -33.42 9.57 6.55
C ASN A 130 -34.21 9.41 5.22
N HIS A 131 -35.15 8.48 5.23
CA HIS A 131 -36.03 8.15 4.10
C HIS A 131 -37.51 8.21 4.46
N ASP A 132 -37.89 8.88 5.57
CA ASP A 132 -39.24 8.89 6.08
C ASP A 132 -40.18 9.78 5.28
N GLY A 133 -39.64 10.56 4.33
CA GLY A 133 -40.46 11.42 3.46
C GLY A 133 -39.63 12.38 2.62
N ILE A 134 -40.33 13.27 1.93
CA ILE A 134 -39.70 14.37 1.18
C ILE A 134 -39.05 15.33 2.16
N ILE A 135 -37.90 15.91 1.78
CA ILE A 135 -37.27 17.02 2.49
C ILE A 135 -38.32 18.12 2.68
N ASP A 136 -38.57 18.52 3.92
CA ASP A 136 -39.54 19.52 4.32
C ASP A 136 -38.83 20.81 4.71
N LEU A 137 -38.78 21.75 3.76
CA LEU A 137 -38.13 23.05 3.94
C LEU A 137 -39.08 24.07 4.58
N PRO A 138 -38.57 25.13 5.23
CA PRO A 138 -39.41 26.26 5.67
C PRO A 138 -40.27 26.82 4.53
N GLU A 139 -41.45 27.31 4.89
CA GLU A 139 -42.44 27.80 3.89
C GLU A 139 -41.91 29.00 3.08
N ASP A 140 -40.94 29.74 3.61
CA ASP A 140 -40.29 30.90 3.00
C ASP A 140 -39.07 30.55 2.16
N ALA A 141 -38.76 29.27 2.00
CA ALA A 141 -37.64 28.85 1.14
C ALA A 141 -37.92 29.28 -0.33
N PRO A 142 -36.90 29.83 -1.01
CA PRO A 142 -37.07 30.51 -2.31
C PRO A 142 -37.35 29.51 -3.45
N VAL A 143 -38.62 29.32 -3.77
CA VAL A 143 -39.10 28.41 -4.83
C VAL A 143 -38.47 28.80 -6.19
N GLY A 144 -38.04 27.82 -6.96
CA GLY A 144 -37.41 27.98 -8.26
C GLY A 144 -35.89 28.24 -8.22
N THR A 145 -35.31 28.38 -7.05
CA THR A 145 -33.87 28.52 -6.91
C THR A 145 -33.16 27.17 -6.72
N SER A 146 -31.84 27.16 -6.82
CA SER A 146 -31.01 25.97 -6.59
C SER A 146 -31.19 25.45 -5.17
N PHE A 147 -31.59 24.19 -5.04
CA PHE A 147 -31.61 23.52 -3.76
C PHE A 147 -30.19 23.31 -3.22
N ALA A 148 -29.21 23.00 -4.10
CA ALA A 148 -27.82 22.82 -3.70
C ALA A 148 -27.26 24.05 -3.01
N SER A 149 -27.46 25.23 -3.58
CA SER A 149 -27.01 26.50 -2.97
C SER A 149 -27.70 26.79 -1.64
N TYR A 150 -29.01 26.52 -1.56
CA TYR A 150 -29.77 26.71 -0.33
C TYR A 150 -29.34 25.76 0.79
N ALA A 151 -29.05 24.53 0.44
CA ALA A 151 -28.57 23.49 1.38
C ALA A 151 -27.04 23.52 1.61
N GLY A 152 -26.28 24.35 0.89
CA GLY A 152 -24.82 24.43 0.96
C GLY A 152 -24.13 23.18 0.40
N LEU A 153 -24.74 22.56 -0.62
CA LEU A 153 -24.22 21.35 -1.27
C LEU A 153 -23.48 21.66 -2.59
N ASP A 154 -23.36 22.93 -2.97
CA ASP A 154 -22.72 23.37 -4.21
C ASP A 154 -21.29 23.88 -4.01
N ASP A 155 -20.76 23.78 -2.78
CA ASP A 155 -19.39 24.20 -2.46
C ASP A 155 -18.41 23.04 -2.73
N PRO A 156 -17.55 23.14 -3.76
CA PRO A 156 -16.63 22.06 -4.09
C PRO A 156 -15.69 21.73 -2.94
N VAL A 157 -15.45 20.43 -2.72
CA VAL A 157 -14.50 19.93 -1.73
C VAL A 157 -13.24 19.47 -2.43
N ILE A 158 -12.12 20.00 -1.98
CA ILE A 158 -10.78 19.66 -2.48
C ILE A 158 -10.06 18.82 -1.41
N GLU A 159 -9.49 17.69 -1.80
CA GLU A 159 -8.63 16.89 -0.96
C GLU A 159 -7.20 16.95 -1.47
N ILE A 160 -6.25 17.36 -0.61
CA ILE A 160 -4.83 17.39 -0.93
C ILE A 160 -4.04 16.46 -0.03
N ASN A 161 -2.98 15.88 -0.58
CA ASN A 161 -1.96 15.15 0.16
C ASN A 161 -0.90 16.12 0.68
N LEU A 162 -0.52 15.95 1.94
CA LEU A 162 0.50 16.78 2.58
C LEU A 162 1.69 15.91 2.97
N THR A 163 2.86 16.29 2.50
CA THR A 163 4.11 15.72 2.98
C THR A 163 4.37 16.11 4.44
N PRO A 164 5.06 15.26 5.24
CA PRO A 164 5.30 15.54 6.66
C PRO A 164 6.03 16.85 6.97
N ASN A 165 6.79 17.39 6.00
CA ASN A 165 7.53 18.65 6.10
C ASN A 165 6.68 19.90 5.84
N ARG A 166 5.36 19.75 5.60
CA ARG A 166 4.47 20.88 5.34
C ARG A 166 3.40 21.06 6.44
N PRO A 167 3.81 21.25 7.72
CA PRO A 167 2.86 21.50 8.80
C PRO A 167 2.05 22.79 8.63
N ASP A 168 2.62 23.80 8.01
CA ASP A 168 1.98 25.07 7.69
C ASP A 168 0.72 24.90 6.83
N CYS A 169 0.71 23.94 5.89
CA CYS A 169 -0.42 23.65 5.03
C CYS A 169 -1.43 22.66 5.65
N THR A 170 -1.27 22.27 6.92
CA THR A 170 -2.33 21.59 7.68
C THR A 170 -3.48 22.52 8.05
N SER A 171 -3.47 23.75 7.54
CA SER A 171 -4.48 24.79 7.70
C SER A 171 -4.90 25.36 6.34
N ILE A 172 -6.15 25.80 6.26
CA ILE A 172 -6.68 26.46 5.05
C ILE A 172 -5.98 27.81 4.85
N TYR A 173 -5.69 28.52 5.96
CA TYR A 173 -4.91 29.76 5.90
C TYR A 173 -3.50 29.56 5.34
N GLY A 174 -2.81 28.47 5.73
CA GLY A 174 -1.49 28.11 5.19
C GLY A 174 -1.53 27.76 3.71
N ILE A 175 -2.56 27.02 3.27
CA ILE A 175 -2.79 26.74 1.85
C ILE A 175 -3.02 28.03 1.05
N ALA A 176 -3.85 28.93 1.59
CA ALA A 176 -4.11 30.24 0.95
C ALA A 176 -2.81 31.08 0.84
N ARG A 177 -1.95 31.05 1.86
CA ARG A 177 -0.63 31.71 1.84
C ARG A 177 0.27 31.18 0.74
N ASP A 178 0.32 29.87 0.56
CA ASP A 178 1.11 29.23 -0.50
C ASP A 178 0.59 29.59 -1.89
N LEU A 179 -0.72 29.54 -2.10
CA LEU A 179 -1.35 29.94 -3.36
C LEU A 179 -1.09 31.43 -3.67
N ALA A 180 -1.18 32.30 -2.66
CA ALA A 180 -0.87 33.72 -2.83
C ALA A 180 0.60 33.95 -3.21
N ALA A 181 1.54 33.26 -2.55
CA ALA A 181 2.97 33.30 -2.87
C ALA A 181 3.27 32.80 -4.29
N SER A 182 2.46 31.87 -4.81
CA SER A 182 2.55 31.38 -6.20
C SER A 182 1.92 32.29 -7.24
N GLY A 183 1.37 33.44 -6.84
CA GLY A 183 0.75 34.42 -7.70
C GLY A 183 -0.69 34.13 -8.10
N LEU A 184 -1.37 33.18 -7.47
CA LEU A 184 -2.76 32.84 -7.81
C LEU A 184 -3.82 33.73 -7.14
N GLY A 185 -3.42 34.73 -6.42
CA GLY A 185 -4.30 35.65 -5.72
C GLY A 185 -3.57 36.44 -4.65
N THR A 186 -4.32 37.07 -3.76
CA THR A 186 -3.78 37.86 -2.66
C THR A 186 -4.29 37.31 -1.33
N LEU A 187 -3.39 37.07 -0.38
CA LEU A 187 -3.75 36.61 0.95
C LEU A 187 -4.53 37.71 1.68
N LYS A 188 -5.73 37.37 2.15
CA LYS A 188 -6.56 38.30 2.94
C LYS A 188 -6.06 38.35 4.38
N THR A 189 -5.84 39.56 4.87
CA THR A 189 -5.53 39.80 6.29
C THR A 189 -6.84 39.93 7.07
N ARG A 190 -6.97 39.15 8.14
CA ARG A 190 -8.07 39.32 9.07
C ARG A 190 -7.71 40.36 10.12
N PRO A 191 -8.67 41.20 10.55
CA PRO A 191 -8.44 42.09 11.69
C PRO A 191 -8.07 41.30 12.96
N ALA A 192 -7.25 41.86 13.78
CA ALA A 192 -7.00 41.29 15.11
C ALA A 192 -8.30 41.20 15.90
N PRO A 193 -8.51 40.11 16.67
CA PRO A 193 -9.68 40.00 17.55
C PRO A 193 -9.82 41.17 18.49
N SER A 194 -11.06 41.64 18.65
CA SER A 194 -11.35 42.79 19.53
C SER A 194 -12.62 42.55 20.33
N PHE A 195 -12.46 42.33 21.63
CA PHE A 195 -13.54 42.14 22.59
C PHE A 195 -13.17 42.70 23.95
N LYS A 196 -14.16 42.89 24.81
CA LYS A 196 -13.95 43.40 26.14
C LYS A 196 -13.54 42.25 27.09
N VAL A 197 -12.49 42.47 27.85
CA VAL A 197 -12.08 41.57 28.94
C VAL A 197 -12.70 42.01 30.24
N GLU A 198 -13.43 41.14 30.94
CA GLU A 198 -14.13 41.43 32.19
C GLU A 198 -13.83 40.34 33.23
N GLY A 199 -13.09 40.73 34.28
CA GLY A 199 -12.72 39.83 35.37
C GLY A 199 -11.46 38.98 35.06
N THR A 200 -11.17 38.08 35.99
CA THR A 200 -9.97 37.23 35.94
C THR A 200 -10.31 35.78 35.68
N THR A 201 -9.43 35.07 35.05
CA THR A 201 -9.47 33.60 34.93
C THR A 201 -9.07 32.99 36.28
N PRO A 202 -9.97 32.27 36.95
CA PRO A 202 -9.76 31.83 38.34
C PRO A 202 -8.88 30.60 38.45
N VAL A 203 -8.72 29.85 37.35
CA VAL A 203 -7.90 28.62 37.27
C VAL A 203 -6.49 29.01 36.89
N ASP A 204 -5.50 28.64 37.70
CA ASP A 204 -4.08 28.78 37.36
C ASP A 204 -3.57 27.57 36.57
N VAL A 205 -2.44 27.76 35.86
CA VAL A 205 -1.76 26.70 35.15
C VAL A 205 -0.36 26.52 35.71
N LYS A 206 -0.02 25.26 36.03
CA LYS A 206 1.32 24.88 36.50
C LYS A 206 1.97 23.93 35.54
N LEU A 207 3.19 24.23 35.09
CA LEU A 207 4.00 23.34 34.24
C LEU A 207 4.96 22.57 35.17
N GLU A 208 4.57 21.37 35.59
CA GLU A 208 5.36 20.49 36.44
C GLU A 208 6.06 19.41 35.62
N LEU A 209 6.95 19.86 34.75
CA LEU A 209 7.68 19.01 33.80
C LEU A 209 9.18 19.06 34.13
N ASP A 210 9.82 17.90 34.05
CA ASP A 210 11.27 17.72 34.15
C ASP A 210 12.03 18.31 32.94
N ASP A 211 11.37 18.41 31.80
CA ASP A 211 11.85 19.04 30.58
C ASP A 211 10.81 20.05 30.08
N ALA A 212 11.16 21.31 30.12
CA ALA A 212 10.30 22.41 29.69
C ALA A 212 9.97 22.37 28.18
N ALA A 213 10.78 21.68 27.38
CA ALA A 213 10.52 21.50 25.95
C ALA A 213 9.26 20.68 25.69
N LEU A 214 8.82 19.85 26.62
CA LEU A 214 7.61 19.01 26.47
C LEU A 214 6.32 19.84 26.36
N CYS A 215 6.26 20.99 27.06
CA CYS A 215 5.20 21.98 26.93
C CYS A 215 5.82 23.38 27.06
N PRO A 216 6.36 23.93 25.96
CA PRO A 216 7.06 25.22 26.01
C PRO A 216 6.14 26.41 26.21
N GLY A 217 4.84 26.23 26.09
CA GLY A 217 3.86 27.26 26.31
C GLY A 217 2.46 26.75 26.51
N PHE A 218 1.72 27.37 27.42
CA PHE A 218 0.33 27.08 27.70
C PHE A 218 -0.44 28.39 27.92
N SER A 219 -1.56 28.55 27.26
CA SER A 219 -2.44 29.68 27.46
C SER A 219 -3.86 29.23 27.76
N LEU A 220 -4.52 29.92 28.69
CA LEU A 220 -5.84 29.59 29.19
C LEU A 220 -6.69 30.87 29.38
N ARG A 221 -7.95 30.79 29.04
CA ARG A 221 -8.92 31.86 29.27
C ARG A 221 -10.27 31.29 29.64
N ILE A 222 -10.95 31.94 30.61
CA ILE A 222 -12.36 31.65 30.89
C ILE A 222 -13.29 32.55 30.07
N VAL A 223 -14.40 31.99 29.61
CA VAL A 223 -15.56 32.73 29.12
C VAL A 223 -16.76 32.31 29.97
N ARG A 224 -17.39 33.27 30.68
CA ARG A 224 -18.51 33.00 31.58
C ARG A 224 -19.83 33.31 30.93
N GLY A 225 -20.87 32.56 31.31
CA GLY A 225 -22.23 32.81 30.89
C GLY A 225 -22.51 32.50 29.43
N VAL A 226 -21.79 31.52 28.87
CA VAL A 226 -22.03 31.06 27.50
C VAL A 226 -23.36 30.29 27.42
N LYS A 227 -23.98 30.33 26.24
CA LYS A 227 -25.12 29.49 25.88
C LYS A 227 -24.67 28.53 24.79
N ASN A 228 -24.26 27.31 25.20
CA ASN A 228 -23.86 26.29 24.26
C ASN A 228 -25.09 25.68 23.59
N GLY A 229 -24.93 25.25 22.34
CA GLY A 229 -25.98 24.64 21.53
C GLY A 229 -25.45 24.28 20.15
N PRO A 230 -26.29 24.04 19.17
CA PRO A 230 -25.84 23.78 17.81
C PRO A 230 -25.06 24.95 17.23
N SER A 231 -23.96 24.68 16.57
CA SER A 231 -23.21 25.69 15.82
C SER A 231 -24.01 26.22 14.63
N PRO A 232 -23.68 27.39 14.06
CA PRO A 232 -24.41 27.95 12.93
C PRO A 232 -24.27 27.06 11.68
N LYS A 233 -25.27 27.08 10.81
CA LYS A 233 -25.33 26.21 9.61
C LYS A 233 -24.07 26.27 8.75
N TRP A 234 -23.50 27.46 8.55
CA TRP A 234 -22.29 27.62 7.74
C TRP A 234 -21.09 26.84 8.33
N MET A 235 -20.96 26.79 9.65
CA MET A 235 -19.88 26.04 10.33
C MET A 235 -20.15 24.53 10.25
N GLN A 236 -21.40 24.11 10.49
CA GLN A 236 -21.80 22.69 10.34
C GLN A 236 -21.53 22.18 8.93
N GLN A 237 -21.88 22.93 7.89
CA GLN A 237 -21.67 22.56 6.49
C GLN A 237 -20.17 22.37 6.18
N ARG A 238 -19.30 23.26 6.67
CA ARG A 238 -17.86 23.14 6.50
C ARG A 238 -17.30 21.91 7.20
N LEU A 239 -17.70 21.67 8.43
CA LEU A 239 -17.25 20.50 9.18
C LEU A 239 -17.72 19.21 8.51
N LEU A 240 -18.97 19.14 8.07
CA LEU A 240 -19.51 17.99 7.31
C LEU A 240 -18.75 17.76 5.99
N ALA A 241 -18.42 18.83 5.27
CA ALA A 241 -17.70 18.76 3.99
C ALA A 241 -16.29 18.13 4.15
N ILE A 242 -15.64 18.32 5.29
CA ILE A 242 -14.34 17.74 5.59
C ILE A 242 -14.43 16.39 6.34
N GLY A 243 -15.66 15.86 6.53
CA GLY A 243 -15.92 14.57 7.17
C GLY A 243 -16.04 14.61 8.68
N LEU A 244 -16.15 15.79 9.31
CA LEU A 244 -16.37 15.93 10.74
C LEU A 244 -17.86 16.06 11.06
N ARG A 245 -18.29 15.38 12.11
CA ARG A 245 -19.66 15.49 12.61
C ARG A 245 -19.76 16.70 13.56
N PRO A 246 -20.66 17.67 13.30
CA PRO A 246 -20.96 18.74 14.25
C PRO A 246 -21.48 18.17 15.57
N ILE A 247 -21.05 18.74 16.70
CA ILE A 247 -21.38 18.29 18.05
C ILE A 247 -22.16 19.38 18.79
N ASN A 248 -21.48 20.46 19.13
CA ASN A 248 -22.04 21.67 19.71
C ASN A 248 -21.11 22.86 19.39
N ALA A 249 -21.58 24.09 19.57
CA ALA A 249 -20.85 25.27 19.14
C ALA A 249 -19.44 25.39 19.72
N LEU A 250 -19.23 25.05 20.99
CA LEU A 250 -17.89 25.13 21.64
C LEU A 250 -16.91 24.14 21.02
N VAL A 251 -17.33 22.90 20.83
CA VAL A 251 -16.48 21.85 20.20
C VAL A 251 -16.28 22.13 18.72
N ASP A 252 -17.31 22.58 18.02
CA ASP A 252 -17.26 22.88 16.59
C ASP A 252 -16.31 24.05 16.30
N ILE A 253 -16.26 25.07 17.20
CA ILE A 253 -15.29 26.17 17.12
C ILE A 253 -13.86 25.64 17.23
N THR A 254 -13.56 24.72 18.15
CA THR A 254 -12.20 24.15 18.27
C THR A 254 -11.81 23.34 17.04
N ASN A 255 -12.73 22.56 16.48
CA ASN A 255 -12.54 21.88 15.22
C ASN A 255 -12.33 22.85 14.06
N TYR A 256 -13.16 23.88 13.96
CA TYR A 256 -13.02 24.91 12.94
C TYR A 256 -11.64 25.59 13.02
N MET A 257 -11.16 26.02 14.19
CA MET A 257 -9.84 26.62 14.39
C MET A 257 -8.69 25.67 14.00
N THR A 258 -8.88 24.39 14.29
CA THR A 258 -7.90 23.35 13.94
C THR A 258 -7.66 23.29 12.42
N PHE A 259 -8.72 23.36 11.60
CA PHE A 259 -8.61 23.32 10.15
C PHE A 259 -8.37 24.70 9.53
N ASP A 260 -9.03 25.73 10.02
CA ASP A 260 -8.90 27.10 9.50
C ASP A 260 -7.48 27.65 9.65
N GLN A 261 -6.91 27.52 10.87
CA GLN A 261 -5.64 28.11 11.27
C GLN A 261 -4.50 27.13 11.57
N GLY A 262 -4.79 25.81 11.53
CA GLY A 262 -3.79 24.78 11.90
C GLY A 262 -3.46 24.79 13.39
N ARG A 263 -4.32 25.39 14.21
CA ARG A 263 -4.16 25.49 15.65
C ARG A 263 -5.18 24.62 16.37
N PRO A 264 -4.81 23.40 16.83
CA PRO A 264 -5.70 22.63 17.67
C PRO A 264 -5.92 23.35 19.00
N MET A 265 -7.20 23.48 19.32
CA MET A 265 -7.69 24.10 20.55
C MET A 265 -8.42 23.07 21.39
N HIS A 266 -8.50 23.31 22.70
CA HIS A 266 -9.34 22.51 23.59
C HIS A 266 -10.22 23.40 24.49
N VAL A 267 -11.34 22.85 24.89
CA VAL A 267 -12.29 23.53 25.79
C VAL A 267 -12.67 22.60 26.93
N PHE A 268 -12.61 23.13 28.15
CA PHE A 268 -13.06 22.43 29.33
C PHE A 268 -14.31 23.11 29.88
N ASP A 269 -15.27 22.35 30.40
CA ASP A 269 -16.35 22.88 31.23
C ASP A 269 -15.75 23.31 32.56
N ALA A 270 -15.75 24.61 32.82
CA ALA A 270 -15.12 25.19 34.03
C ALA A 270 -15.74 24.70 35.33
N ALA A 271 -17.01 24.29 35.34
CA ALA A 271 -17.68 23.73 36.50
C ALA A 271 -17.18 22.33 36.87
N LYS A 272 -16.62 21.60 35.87
CA LYS A 272 -16.09 20.24 36.05
C LYS A 272 -14.62 20.23 36.45
N VAL A 273 -13.87 21.32 36.17
CA VAL A 273 -12.47 21.50 36.58
C VAL A 273 -12.37 21.91 38.05
N LYS A 274 -11.50 21.24 38.81
CA LYS A 274 -11.33 21.48 40.22
C LYS A 274 -9.90 21.90 40.56
N GLY A 275 -9.74 23.07 41.15
CA GLY A 275 -8.43 23.64 41.46
C GLY A 275 -7.72 24.18 40.20
N ASP A 276 -6.41 24.04 40.13
CA ASP A 276 -5.57 24.49 39.04
C ASP A 276 -5.33 23.39 38.02
N LEU A 277 -5.03 23.75 36.78
CA LEU A 277 -4.56 22.80 35.76
C LEU A 277 -3.05 22.58 35.93
N VAL A 278 -2.65 21.33 36.00
CA VAL A 278 -1.24 20.91 36.12
C VAL A 278 -0.84 20.11 34.91
N VAL A 279 0.09 20.64 34.10
CA VAL A 279 0.72 19.92 33.03
C VAL A 279 1.91 19.15 33.58
N ARG A 280 1.85 17.83 33.51
CA ARG A 280 2.85 16.93 34.09
C ARG A 280 3.02 15.66 33.28
N ARG A 281 4.02 14.86 33.62
CA ARG A 281 4.05 13.46 33.14
C ARG A 281 3.00 12.64 33.86
N ALA A 282 2.41 11.70 33.15
CA ALA A 282 1.54 10.69 33.73
C ALA A 282 2.35 9.80 34.69
N LYS A 283 1.71 9.30 35.74
CA LYS A 283 2.26 8.27 36.63
C LYS A 283 2.08 6.91 35.97
N GLU A 284 2.94 5.95 36.32
CA GLU A 284 2.82 4.59 35.80
C GLU A 284 1.46 3.98 36.13
N GLY A 285 0.74 3.60 35.08
CA GLY A 285 -0.55 2.93 35.20
C GLY A 285 -1.75 3.84 35.47
N GLU A 286 -1.60 5.17 35.43
CA GLU A 286 -2.75 6.09 35.41
C GLU A 286 -3.64 5.79 34.20
N THR A 287 -4.96 5.94 34.38
CA THR A 287 -5.93 5.73 33.30
C THR A 287 -6.75 6.98 33.06
N ILE A 288 -7.18 7.20 31.83
CA ILE A 288 -8.08 8.27 31.43
C ILE A 288 -9.15 7.70 30.49
N LEU A 289 -10.42 8.02 30.78
CA LEU A 289 -11.50 7.86 29.82
C LEU A 289 -11.49 9.05 28.88
N ALA A 290 -11.19 8.84 27.62
CA ALA A 290 -11.05 9.91 26.62
C ALA A 290 -12.35 10.20 25.87
N LEU A 291 -12.40 11.30 25.12
CA LEU A 291 -13.58 11.75 24.36
C LEU A 291 -14.08 10.73 23.32
N ASP A 292 -13.26 9.76 22.92
CA ASP A 292 -13.65 8.65 22.04
C ASP A 292 -14.31 7.47 22.79
N GLN A 293 -14.65 7.65 24.08
CA GLN A 293 -15.25 6.66 24.97
C GLN A 293 -14.36 5.45 25.26
N ARG A 294 -13.03 5.57 25.07
CA ARG A 294 -12.06 4.53 25.40
C ARG A 294 -11.25 4.89 26.61
N GLU A 295 -10.93 3.87 27.41
CA GLU A 295 -9.99 4.01 28.52
C GLU A 295 -8.58 3.73 28.06
N TYR A 296 -7.68 4.67 28.30
CA TYR A 296 -6.26 4.57 27.98
C TYR A 296 -5.42 4.46 29.24
N LYS A 297 -4.54 3.46 29.26
CA LYS A 297 -3.53 3.29 30.31
C LYS A 297 -2.26 4.02 29.92
N LEU A 298 -1.83 4.95 30.78
CA LEU A 298 -0.71 5.85 30.54
C LEU A 298 0.53 5.42 31.30
N GLY A 299 1.68 5.99 30.92
CA GLY A 299 2.96 5.82 31.57
C GLY A 299 3.79 7.12 31.58
N PRO A 300 4.98 7.11 32.22
CA PRO A 300 5.81 8.30 32.44
C PRO A 300 6.26 9.05 31.19
N ASN A 301 6.15 8.42 30.01
CA ASN A 301 6.48 9.06 28.73
C ASN A 301 5.35 9.92 28.16
N ASN A 302 4.13 9.81 28.70
CA ASN A 302 2.98 10.58 28.27
C ASN A 302 2.87 11.86 29.09
N VAL A 303 2.65 12.98 28.40
CA VAL A 303 2.35 14.25 29.04
C VAL A 303 0.84 14.41 29.17
N VAL A 304 0.36 14.85 30.29
CA VAL A 304 -1.06 14.99 30.61
C VAL A 304 -1.37 16.35 31.21
N ILE A 305 -2.61 16.76 31.06
CA ILE A 305 -3.20 17.86 31.83
C ILE A 305 -4.05 17.22 32.93
N ALA A 306 -3.85 17.62 34.16
CA ALA A 306 -4.56 17.10 35.33
C ALA A 306 -5.05 18.25 36.20
N ASP A 307 -6.04 17.98 37.03
CA ASP A 307 -6.54 18.83 38.05
C ASP A 307 -6.57 18.11 39.43
N ASP A 308 -7.30 18.62 40.43
CA ASP A 308 -7.45 17.95 41.73
C ASP A 308 -8.36 16.69 41.66
N ASN A 309 -9.15 16.52 40.59
CA ASN A 309 -9.98 15.34 40.37
C ASN A 309 -9.19 14.20 39.70
N GLY A 310 -8.23 14.51 38.81
CA GLY A 310 -7.47 13.51 38.09
C GLY A 310 -6.97 13.97 36.72
N LEU A 311 -7.04 13.12 35.73
CA LEU A 311 -6.58 13.42 34.38
C LEU A 311 -7.71 14.02 33.53
N GLU A 312 -7.45 15.20 32.97
CA GLU A 312 -8.39 15.93 32.13
C GLU A 312 -8.08 15.86 30.63
N SER A 313 -6.79 15.58 30.31
CA SER A 313 -6.40 15.45 28.89
C SER A 313 -5.08 14.69 28.71
N ILE A 314 -4.93 13.96 27.61
CA ILE A 314 -3.63 13.54 27.08
C ILE A 314 -3.11 14.72 26.26
N GLY A 315 -2.13 15.46 26.81
CA GLY A 315 -1.68 16.75 26.29
C GLY A 315 -1.40 16.75 24.79
N GLY A 316 -2.10 17.58 24.03
CA GLY A 316 -1.97 17.71 22.58
C GLY A 316 -2.45 16.51 21.73
N VAL A 317 -3.03 15.47 22.35
CA VAL A 317 -3.48 14.26 21.64
C VAL A 317 -5.00 14.11 21.72
N MET A 318 -5.59 14.07 22.93
CA MET A 318 -7.03 13.88 23.10
C MET A 318 -7.49 14.34 24.50
N GLY A 319 -8.62 15.05 24.57
CA GLY A 319 -9.27 15.44 25.82
C GLY A 319 -9.89 14.26 26.57
N GLY A 320 -10.06 14.43 27.88
CA GLY A 320 -10.81 13.51 28.72
C GLY A 320 -12.32 13.77 28.64
N GLU A 321 -13.10 12.74 28.88
CA GLU A 321 -14.57 12.81 28.87
C GLU A 321 -15.09 13.64 30.07
N HIS A 322 -14.44 13.55 31.20
CA HIS A 322 -14.89 14.18 32.47
C HIS A 322 -15.14 15.68 32.35
N SER A 323 -14.16 16.41 31.82
CA SER A 323 -14.23 17.87 31.66
C SER A 323 -14.81 18.35 30.33
N GLY A 324 -15.33 17.42 29.51
CA GLY A 324 -15.92 17.73 28.21
C GLY A 324 -17.11 18.69 28.31
N CYS A 325 -17.24 19.60 27.34
CA CYS A 325 -18.35 20.56 27.27
C CYS A 325 -19.59 19.89 26.70
N ASP A 326 -20.74 20.17 27.30
CA ASP A 326 -22.06 19.71 26.86
C ASP A 326 -23.03 20.90 26.69
N GLU A 327 -24.29 20.61 26.37
CA GLU A 327 -25.33 21.65 26.18
C GLU A 327 -25.64 22.46 27.42
N ASN A 328 -25.24 21.99 28.63
CA ASN A 328 -25.45 22.65 29.90
C ASN A 328 -24.24 23.47 30.35
N THR A 329 -23.15 23.46 29.62
CA THR A 329 -21.94 24.21 29.92
C THR A 329 -22.22 25.71 29.90
N VAL A 330 -21.99 26.40 31.02
CA VAL A 330 -22.23 27.84 31.22
C VAL A 330 -20.93 28.63 31.26
N ASP A 331 -19.90 28.07 31.85
CA ASP A 331 -18.57 28.68 31.92
C ASP A 331 -17.57 27.74 31.26
N VAL A 332 -16.78 28.25 30.31
CA VAL A 332 -15.84 27.46 29.51
C VAL A 332 -14.43 27.99 29.71
N LEU A 333 -13.48 27.08 29.89
CA LEU A 333 -12.03 27.36 29.83
C LEU A 333 -11.52 26.99 28.45
N ILE A 334 -10.93 27.95 27.73
CA ILE A 334 -10.35 27.77 26.41
C ILE A 334 -8.85 27.61 26.58
N GLU A 335 -8.31 26.49 26.03
CA GLU A 335 -6.89 26.13 26.02
C GLU A 335 -6.28 26.36 24.64
N SER A 336 -5.08 26.95 24.61
CA SER A 336 -4.16 26.90 23.45
C SER A 336 -2.76 26.66 23.99
N ALA A 337 -2.16 25.53 23.59
CA ALA A 337 -0.88 25.09 24.13
C ALA A 337 0.14 24.75 23.05
N LEU A 338 1.39 24.61 23.43
CA LEU A 338 2.51 24.13 22.61
C LEU A 338 3.03 22.83 23.20
N TRP A 339 3.32 21.87 22.32
CA TRP A 339 3.77 20.53 22.70
C TRP A 339 5.00 20.11 21.91
N ASP A 340 5.89 19.31 22.52
CA ASP A 340 7.01 18.70 21.81
C ASP A 340 6.50 17.71 20.73
N PRO A 341 6.78 17.94 19.44
CA PRO A 341 6.29 17.10 18.36
C PRO A 341 6.70 15.63 18.48
N ILE A 342 7.90 15.38 19.00
CA ILE A 342 8.43 14.01 19.15
C ILE A 342 7.68 13.27 20.25
N ASN A 343 7.40 13.96 21.38
CA ASN A 343 6.61 13.35 22.45
C ASN A 343 5.18 13.06 22.01
N ILE A 344 4.53 13.97 21.27
CA ILE A 344 3.20 13.77 20.70
C ILE A 344 3.18 12.55 19.78
N ALA A 345 4.14 12.44 18.86
CA ALA A 345 4.24 11.32 17.94
C ALA A 345 4.43 9.98 18.68
N LYS A 346 5.31 9.95 19.70
CA LYS A 346 5.54 8.76 20.54
C LYS A 346 4.30 8.38 21.34
N THR A 347 3.64 9.35 21.97
CA THR A 347 2.41 9.16 22.75
C THR A 347 1.30 8.59 21.88
N GLY A 348 0.99 9.24 20.77
CA GLY A 348 -0.08 8.80 19.88
C GLY A 348 0.19 7.41 19.28
N ARG A 349 1.45 7.11 18.95
CA ARG A 349 1.84 5.81 18.43
C ARG A 349 1.72 4.70 19.48
N SER A 350 2.19 4.96 20.70
CA SER A 350 2.15 3.97 21.79
C SER A 350 0.73 3.65 22.25
N LEU A 351 -0.19 4.62 22.19
CA LEU A 351 -1.58 4.46 22.56
C LEU A 351 -2.50 4.07 21.38
N GLY A 352 -1.98 4.08 20.13
CA GLY A 352 -2.77 3.80 18.94
C GLY A 352 -3.82 4.87 18.62
N ILE A 353 -3.62 6.12 19.06
CA ILE A 353 -4.57 7.23 18.91
C ILE A 353 -4.24 8.03 17.65
N ILE A 354 -5.23 8.27 16.80
CA ILE A 354 -5.13 9.12 15.62
C ILE A 354 -6.18 10.23 15.74
N THR A 355 -5.72 11.49 15.84
CA THR A 355 -6.58 12.67 15.91
C THR A 355 -6.03 13.81 15.05
N ASP A 356 -6.89 14.75 14.68
CA ASP A 356 -6.50 15.97 13.98
C ASP A 356 -5.56 16.86 14.79
N ALA A 357 -5.70 16.86 16.10
CA ALA A 357 -4.79 17.55 17.01
C ALA A 357 -3.39 16.93 16.99
N ARG A 358 -3.31 15.61 17.21
CA ARG A 358 -2.05 14.86 17.08
C ARG A 358 -1.39 15.08 15.72
N TYR A 359 -2.15 14.96 14.63
CA TYR A 359 -1.65 15.11 13.27
C TYR A 359 -0.90 16.43 13.06
N ARG A 360 -1.38 17.51 13.68
CA ARG A 360 -0.75 18.84 13.61
C ARG A 360 0.39 19.00 14.60
N PHE A 361 0.19 18.63 15.85
CA PHE A 361 1.23 18.78 16.87
C PHE A 361 2.46 17.89 16.62
N GLU A 362 2.28 16.68 16.10
CA GLU A 362 3.44 15.80 15.80
C GLU A 362 4.30 16.31 14.64
N ARG A 363 3.79 17.23 13.81
CA ARG A 363 4.53 17.90 12.72
C ARG A 363 5.08 19.26 13.14
N GLY A 364 4.58 19.81 14.22
CA GLY A 364 4.85 21.17 14.68
C GLY A 364 3.75 22.14 14.26
N VAL A 365 3.38 23.00 15.18
CA VAL A 365 2.41 24.09 14.98
C VAL A 365 3.12 25.42 15.14
N ASP A 366 2.55 26.48 14.59
CA ASP A 366 3.08 27.85 14.72
C ASP A 366 3.09 28.30 16.19
N PRO A 367 4.25 28.45 16.85
CA PRO A 367 4.31 28.85 18.25
C PRO A 367 3.81 30.28 18.49
N GLU A 368 4.00 31.19 17.52
CA GLU A 368 3.54 32.57 17.65
C GLU A 368 2.01 32.71 17.56
N TYR A 369 1.34 31.72 16.99
CA TYR A 369 -0.12 31.71 16.91
C TYR A 369 -0.79 31.14 18.18
N MET A 370 -0.05 30.80 19.24
CA MET A 370 -0.61 30.30 20.48
C MET A 370 -1.58 31.29 21.11
N VAL A 371 -1.15 32.51 21.37
CA VAL A 371 -1.97 33.58 21.97
C VAL A 371 -2.98 34.15 20.97
N PRO A 372 -2.62 34.53 19.75
CA PRO A 372 -3.59 34.94 18.74
C PRO A 372 -4.68 33.92 18.45
N GLY A 373 -4.37 32.63 18.49
CA GLY A 373 -5.34 31.55 18.39
C GLY A 373 -6.35 31.53 19.55
N LEU A 374 -5.88 31.71 20.78
CA LEU A 374 -6.74 31.85 21.95
C LEU A 374 -7.67 33.07 21.81
N GLU A 375 -7.13 34.22 21.38
CA GLU A 375 -7.92 35.45 21.17
C GLU A 375 -9.02 35.22 20.09
N ARG A 376 -8.66 34.62 18.94
CA ARG A 376 -9.61 34.33 17.87
C ARG A 376 -10.70 33.33 18.28
N THR A 377 -10.32 32.28 18.98
CA THR A 377 -11.27 31.31 19.55
C THR A 377 -12.22 31.97 20.56
N THR A 378 -11.71 32.84 21.42
CA THR A 378 -12.51 33.63 22.37
C THR A 378 -13.52 34.50 21.63
N GLU A 379 -13.11 35.20 20.58
CA GLU A 379 -14.00 36.03 19.76
C GLU A 379 -15.14 35.20 19.15
N LEU A 380 -14.84 34.04 18.57
CA LEU A 380 -15.84 33.14 18.03
C LEU A 380 -16.81 32.61 19.10
N VAL A 381 -16.30 32.27 20.29
CA VAL A 381 -17.15 31.84 21.41
C VAL A 381 -18.10 32.97 21.83
N LEU A 382 -17.59 34.20 21.97
CA LEU A 382 -18.41 35.36 22.30
C LEU A 382 -19.46 35.67 21.23
N GLU A 383 -19.09 35.56 19.97
CA GLU A 383 -19.99 35.77 18.83
C GLU A 383 -21.11 34.72 18.77
N LEU A 384 -20.77 33.44 18.92
CA LEU A 384 -21.70 32.35 18.69
C LEU A 384 -22.44 31.87 19.94
N CYS A 385 -21.78 31.94 21.09
CA CYS A 385 -22.33 31.48 22.39
C CYS A 385 -22.61 32.60 23.38
N GLY A 386 -22.14 33.83 23.09
CA GLY A 386 -22.20 34.93 24.03
C GLY A 386 -21.23 34.76 25.19
N GLY A 387 -21.52 35.47 26.28
CA GLY A 387 -20.74 35.39 27.53
C GLY A 387 -19.82 36.58 27.75
N LEU A 388 -18.94 36.46 28.77
CA LEU A 388 -17.98 37.48 29.20
C LEU A 388 -16.59 36.86 29.30
N ALA A 389 -15.60 37.39 28.57
CA ALA A 389 -14.23 36.90 28.60
C ALA A 389 -13.46 37.42 29.82
N GLY A 390 -12.79 36.50 30.53
CA GLY A 390 -11.77 36.83 31.51
C GLY A 390 -10.44 37.19 30.90
N ASP A 391 -9.45 37.55 31.71
CA ASP A 391 -8.09 37.76 31.26
C ASP A 391 -7.44 36.45 30.71
N ALA A 392 -6.44 36.58 29.86
CA ALA A 392 -5.66 35.42 29.41
C ALA A 392 -4.52 35.15 30.39
N LYS A 393 -4.36 33.88 30.77
CA LYS A 393 -3.17 33.40 31.48
C LYS A 393 -2.23 32.75 30.46
N VAL A 394 -0.97 33.16 30.46
CA VAL A 394 0.07 32.61 29.56
C VAL A 394 1.24 32.16 30.43
N VAL A 395 1.61 30.90 30.35
CA VAL A 395 2.67 30.29 31.15
C VAL A 395 3.68 29.62 30.26
N GLY A 396 4.96 29.73 30.58
CA GLY A 396 6.07 29.05 29.91
C GLY A 396 6.56 29.73 28.63
N TYR A 397 5.68 30.30 27.82
CA TYR A 397 6.02 30.86 26.50
C TYR A 397 6.94 32.10 26.61
N LYS A 398 8.10 32.04 25.97
CA LYS A 398 9.13 33.08 25.99
C LYS A 398 9.23 33.90 24.68
N GLY A 399 8.34 33.66 23.73
CA GLY A 399 8.42 34.20 22.37
C GLY A 399 9.17 33.27 21.43
N PHE A 400 9.05 33.55 20.14
CA PHE A 400 9.73 32.80 19.08
C PHE A 400 11.01 33.54 18.67
N GLU A 401 12.12 32.85 18.64
CA GLU A 401 13.37 33.35 18.09
C GLU A 401 13.57 32.74 16.69
N PRO A 402 13.53 33.53 15.60
CA PRO A 402 13.66 33.00 14.25
C PRO A 402 15.07 32.44 14.01
N LYS A 403 15.13 31.30 13.36
CA LYS A 403 16.38 30.73 12.87
C LYS A 403 16.85 31.53 11.66
N TRP A 404 18.13 31.87 11.64
CA TRP A 404 18.76 32.54 10.52
C TRP A 404 19.61 31.59 9.70
N ILE A 405 19.44 31.60 8.38
CA ILE A 405 20.15 30.74 7.43
C ILE A 405 20.97 31.60 6.50
N ASP A 406 22.29 31.34 6.42
CA ASP A 406 23.16 31.95 5.44
C ASP A 406 22.91 31.34 4.05
N PHE A 407 22.36 32.09 3.12
CA PHE A 407 21.86 31.63 1.85
C PHE A 407 22.61 32.21 0.65
N PRO A 408 23.55 31.47 0.04
CA PRO A 408 24.09 31.81 -1.25
C PRO A 408 23.04 31.61 -2.35
N LEU A 409 22.69 32.63 -3.09
CA LEU A 409 21.67 32.52 -4.14
C LEU A 409 22.06 31.55 -5.27
N SER A 410 23.37 31.32 -5.47
CA SER A 410 23.90 30.35 -6.41
C SER A 410 23.51 28.87 -6.08
N GLU A 411 23.07 28.60 -4.85
CA GLU A 411 22.63 27.25 -4.43
C GLU A 411 21.39 26.79 -5.21
N VAL A 412 20.50 27.71 -5.62
CA VAL A 412 19.32 27.36 -6.43
C VAL A 412 19.77 26.66 -7.72
N LYS A 413 20.66 27.31 -8.50
CA LYS A 413 21.18 26.71 -9.74
C LYS A 413 22.01 25.45 -9.45
N ARG A 414 22.83 25.47 -8.39
CA ARG A 414 23.70 24.31 -8.05
C ARG A 414 22.92 23.04 -7.75
N LEU A 415 21.82 23.13 -7.02
CA LEU A 415 21.03 21.96 -6.59
C LEU A 415 19.99 21.54 -7.62
N THR A 416 19.37 22.48 -8.33
CA THR A 416 18.22 22.22 -9.19
C THR A 416 18.51 22.31 -10.69
N GLY A 417 19.60 22.99 -11.07
CA GLY A 417 19.87 23.36 -12.47
C GLY A 417 19.04 24.55 -12.99
N LEU A 418 18.09 25.07 -12.19
CA LEU A 418 17.24 26.20 -12.58
C LEU A 418 18.03 27.50 -12.55
N GLU A 419 17.82 28.34 -13.56
CA GLU A 419 18.36 29.71 -13.64
C GLU A 419 17.31 30.73 -13.18
N VAL A 420 17.10 30.77 -11.84
CA VAL A 420 16.22 31.76 -11.21
C VAL A 420 17.03 32.98 -10.83
N SER A 421 16.53 34.18 -11.18
CA SER A 421 17.21 35.43 -10.82
C SER A 421 17.25 35.63 -9.30
N ALA A 422 18.23 36.38 -8.81
CA ALA A 422 18.33 36.75 -7.41
C ALA A 422 17.07 37.50 -6.93
N GLU A 423 16.58 38.42 -7.74
CA GLU A 423 15.38 39.20 -7.45
C GLU A 423 14.14 38.31 -7.30
N GLU A 424 13.93 37.39 -8.23
CA GLU A 424 12.81 36.42 -8.17
C GLU A 424 12.92 35.48 -6.99
N SER A 425 14.11 34.91 -6.72
CA SER A 425 14.36 34.05 -5.57
C SER A 425 14.00 34.74 -4.25
N LEU A 426 14.42 36.00 -4.10
CA LEU A 426 14.13 36.80 -2.91
C LEU A 426 12.64 37.20 -2.82
N ALA A 427 11.99 37.48 -3.97
CA ALA A 427 10.56 37.76 -4.01
C ALA A 427 9.72 36.56 -3.59
N ILE A 428 10.07 35.38 -4.06
CA ILE A 428 9.43 34.12 -3.67
C ILE A 428 9.54 33.91 -2.15
N LEU A 429 10.74 33.96 -1.60
CA LEU A 429 10.95 33.75 -0.17
C LEU A 429 10.18 34.78 0.68
N LYS A 430 10.20 36.06 0.28
CA LYS A 430 9.39 37.10 0.95
C LYS A 430 7.91 36.84 0.85
N GLY A 431 7.40 36.38 -0.30
CA GLY A 431 6.00 36.01 -0.49
C GLY A 431 5.56 34.88 0.44
N LEU A 432 6.45 33.96 0.74
CA LEU A 432 6.24 32.87 1.70
C LEU A 432 6.41 33.30 3.18
N GLY A 433 6.83 34.56 3.43
CA GLY A 433 6.96 35.10 4.77
C GLY A 433 8.36 35.00 5.39
N PHE A 434 9.39 34.58 4.64
CA PHE A 434 10.77 34.60 5.11
C PHE A 434 11.27 36.05 5.19
N GLY A 435 11.94 36.40 6.31
CA GLY A 435 12.66 37.68 6.41
C GLY A 435 14.01 37.58 5.69
N ILE A 436 14.46 38.71 5.14
CA ILE A 436 15.72 38.75 4.38
C ILE A 436 16.54 39.93 4.80
N GLU A 437 17.80 39.69 5.21
CA GLU A 437 18.80 40.70 5.51
C GLU A 437 20.01 40.57 4.59
N GLY A 438 20.60 41.71 4.21
CA GLY A 438 21.72 41.76 3.32
C GLY A 438 21.34 41.94 1.85
N SER A 439 22.35 41.95 0.97
CA SER A 439 22.19 42.13 -0.47
C SER A 439 23.36 41.47 -1.21
N GLY A 440 23.23 41.26 -2.55
CA GLY A 440 24.27 40.66 -3.37
C GLY A 440 24.12 39.16 -3.56
N GLU A 441 25.20 38.43 -3.69
CA GLU A 441 25.21 37.00 -4.00
C GLU A 441 24.84 36.09 -2.78
N ARG A 442 24.89 36.66 -1.58
CA ARG A 442 24.66 35.96 -0.32
C ARG A 442 23.82 36.83 0.62
N VAL A 443 22.76 36.23 1.17
CA VAL A 443 21.84 36.90 2.10
C VAL A 443 21.66 36.07 3.34
N SER A 444 21.17 36.69 4.41
CA SER A 444 20.72 36.00 5.63
C SER A 444 19.19 35.92 5.59
N VAL A 445 18.65 34.71 5.73
CA VAL A 445 17.22 34.44 5.63
C VAL A 445 16.70 33.98 6.99
N SER A 446 15.71 34.69 7.55
CA SER A 446 15.01 34.25 8.76
C SER A 446 13.82 33.38 8.43
N VAL A 447 13.70 32.26 9.15
CA VAL A 447 12.64 31.29 8.99
C VAL A 447 11.40 31.75 9.76
N PRO A 448 10.21 31.80 9.15
CA PRO A 448 8.99 32.17 9.86
C PRO A 448 8.55 31.08 10.84
N SER A 449 7.82 31.47 11.89
CA SER A 449 7.42 30.60 13.00
C SER A 449 6.58 29.37 12.60
N TRP A 450 5.85 29.46 11.50
CA TRP A 450 5.02 28.38 10.96
C TRP A 450 5.76 27.36 10.08
N ARG A 451 7.10 27.52 9.89
CA ARG A 451 7.93 26.61 9.11
C ARG A 451 9.01 25.93 9.95
N PRO A 452 8.61 25.08 10.88
CA PRO A 452 9.56 24.34 11.74
C PRO A 452 10.41 23.32 10.96
N ASP A 453 10.05 23.01 9.74
CA ASP A 453 10.71 22.08 8.83
C ASP A 453 11.97 22.68 8.16
N VAL A 454 12.07 23.99 8.04
CA VAL A 454 13.17 24.65 7.32
C VAL A 454 14.40 24.77 8.21
N ASP A 455 15.41 23.97 7.90
CA ASP A 455 16.63 23.86 8.72
C ASP A 455 17.88 24.40 8.04
N GLY A 456 17.91 24.45 6.71
CA GLY A 456 19.09 24.83 5.98
C GLY A 456 18.83 25.40 4.61
N LYS A 457 19.91 25.70 3.90
CA LYS A 457 19.85 26.30 2.57
C LYS A 457 19.19 25.42 1.52
N ALA A 458 19.22 24.09 1.68
CA ALA A 458 18.54 23.18 0.76
C ALA A 458 17.03 23.33 0.80
N ASP A 459 16.48 23.57 2.00
CA ASP A 459 15.04 23.79 2.18
C ASP A 459 14.62 25.13 1.55
N LEU A 460 15.47 26.16 1.65
CA LEU A 460 15.22 27.43 0.95
C LEU A 460 15.27 27.29 -0.57
N VAL A 461 16.14 26.42 -1.09
CA VAL A 461 16.17 26.08 -2.52
C VAL A 461 14.90 25.35 -2.93
N GLU A 462 14.39 24.42 -2.10
CA GLU A 462 13.11 23.75 -2.34
C GLU A 462 11.97 24.77 -2.46
N GLU A 463 11.89 25.72 -1.55
CA GLU A 463 10.88 26.78 -1.58
C GLU A 463 10.93 27.62 -2.87
N VAL A 464 12.12 28.03 -3.28
CA VAL A 464 12.29 28.78 -4.55
C VAL A 464 11.90 27.90 -5.73
N MET A 465 12.37 26.65 -5.78
CA MET A 465 12.13 25.72 -6.88
C MET A 465 10.63 25.41 -7.05
N ARG A 466 9.93 25.05 -5.96
CA ARG A 466 8.53 24.66 -6.03
C ARG A 466 7.59 25.79 -6.45
N ILE A 467 7.88 27.03 -6.04
CA ILE A 467 7.08 28.20 -6.42
C ILE A 467 7.42 28.67 -7.85
N HIS A 468 8.71 28.67 -8.22
CA HIS A 468 9.14 28.96 -9.59
C HIS A 468 8.57 27.94 -10.60
N GLY A 469 8.43 26.66 -10.17
CA GLY A 469 7.86 25.56 -10.94
C GLY A 469 8.89 24.50 -11.31
N VAL A 470 8.64 23.28 -10.83
CA VAL A 470 9.47 22.10 -11.07
C VAL A 470 9.53 21.75 -12.57
N ASP A 471 8.46 22.02 -13.31
CA ASP A 471 8.37 21.76 -14.76
C ASP A 471 9.37 22.60 -15.58
N ASN A 472 9.94 23.66 -15.00
CA ASN A 472 10.98 24.46 -15.64
C ASN A 472 12.36 23.79 -15.59
N ILE A 473 12.53 22.69 -14.88
CA ILE A 473 13.78 21.91 -14.82
C ILE A 473 13.95 21.20 -16.17
N LYS A 474 15.02 21.56 -16.89
CA LYS A 474 15.35 20.92 -18.16
C LYS A 474 16.10 19.63 -17.89
N PRO A 475 15.58 18.46 -18.33
CA PRO A 475 16.30 17.22 -18.21
C PRO A 475 17.54 17.23 -19.11
N GLU A 476 18.69 16.92 -18.55
CA GLU A 476 19.92 16.71 -19.29
C GLU A 476 20.23 15.21 -19.36
N PRO A 477 20.42 14.64 -20.56
CA PRO A 477 20.83 13.25 -20.69
C PRO A 477 22.19 13.05 -20.04
N LEU A 478 22.37 11.94 -19.33
CA LEU A 478 23.69 11.55 -18.86
C LEU A 478 24.63 11.36 -20.05
N GLU A 479 25.86 11.89 -19.94
CA GLU A 479 26.88 11.67 -20.95
C GLU A 479 27.13 10.18 -21.16
N SER A 480 27.12 9.77 -22.43
CA SER A 480 27.49 8.40 -22.77
C SER A 480 29.01 8.25 -22.63
N LEU A 481 29.45 7.53 -21.61
CA LEU A 481 30.87 7.21 -21.39
C LEU A 481 31.44 6.26 -22.47
N GLY A 482 30.84 6.21 -23.64
CA GLY A 482 31.22 5.35 -24.75
C GLY A 482 30.45 4.01 -24.80
N ALA A 483 30.81 3.19 -25.77
CA ALA A 483 30.15 1.90 -25.98
C ALA A 483 30.47 0.92 -24.82
N ILE A 484 29.43 0.33 -24.24
CA ILE A 484 29.59 -0.76 -23.26
C ILE A 484 29.96 -2.03 -24.05
N ASN A 485 31.29 -2.27 -24.16
CA ASN A 485 31.83 -3.47 -24.85
C ASN A 485 31.85 -4.72 -23.96
N GLY A 486 31.31 -4.63 -22.77
CA GLY A 486 31.32 -5.70 -21.76
C GLY A 486 29.98 -6.46 -21.69
N ARG A 487 29.98 -7.43 -20.81
CA ARG A 487 28.78 -8.18 -20.44
C ARG A 487 27.90 -7.31 -19.54
N ILE A 488 26.70 -6.95 -19.98
CA ILE A 488 25.78 -6.10 -19.20
C ILE A 488 25.16 -6.90 -18.04
N LEU A 489 24.78 -8.15 -18.30
CA LEU A 489 24.15 -9.01 -17.31
C LEU A 489 25.18 -9.90 -16.61
N THR A 490 25.02 -10.07 -15.30
CA THR A 490 25.79 -11.09 -14.57
C THR A 490 25.42 -12.49 -15.03
N THR A 491 26.27 -13.46 -14.73
CA THR A 491 26.01 -14.88 -15.04
C THR A 491 24.71 -15.35 -14.41
N LEU A 492 24.45 -14.95 -13.15
CA LEU A 492 23.23 -15.32 -12.44
C LEU A 492 21.96 -14.71 -13.06
N GLN A 493 22.01 -13.45 -13.51
CA GLN A 493 20.91 -12.83 -14.24
C GLN A 493 20.61 -13.55 -15.57
N ILE A 494 21.66 -13.95 -16.29
CA ILE A 494 21.50 -14.74 -17.53
C ILE A 494 20.87 -16.10 -17.23
N ARG A 495 21.35 -16.80 -16.21
CA ARG A 495 20.78 -18.09 -15.78
C ARG A 495 19.32 -17.96 -15.37
N THR A 496 18.97 -16.93 -14.61
CA THR A 496 17.58 -16.63 -14.23
C THR A 496 16.67 -16.49 -15.46
N ARG A 497 17.09 -15.68 -16.46
CA ARG A 497 16.33 -15.50 -17.70
C ARG A 497 16.25 -16.79 -18.50
N THR A 498 17.33 -17.55 -18.55
CA THR A 498 17.41 -18.81 -19.31
C THR A 498 16.53 -19.88 -18.67
N ALA A 499 16.56 -20.02 -17.34
CA ALA A 499 15.72 -20.97 -16.61
C ALA A 499 14.22 -20.71 -16.85
N ARG A 500 13.81 -19.44 -16.78
CA ARG A 500 12.41 -19.05 -17.08
C ARG A 500 11.99 -19.50 -18.49
N ARG A 501 12.80 -19.21 -19.49
CA ARG A 501 12.52 -19.61 -20.89
C ARG A 501 12.50 -21.11 -21.09
N ALA A 502 13.44 -21.81 -20.46
CA ALA A 502 13.50 -23.27 -20.54
C ALA A 502 12.23 -23.92 -19.96
N LEU A 503 11.78 -23.48 -18.79
CA LEU A 503 10.58 -24.03 -18.17
C LEU A 503 9.30 -23.64 -18.93
N ALA A 504 9.19 -22.40 -19.39
CA ALA A 504 8.07 -21.98 -20.24
C ALA A 504 7.99 -22.80 -21.54
N SER A 505 9.14 -23.08 -22.21
CA SER A 505 9.18 -23.91 -23.42
C SER A 505 8.79 -25.37 -23.16
N ARG A 506 8.87 -25.83 -21.91
CA ARG A 506 8.41 -27.14 -21.46
C ARG A 506 6.91 -27.16 -21.09
N GLY A 507 6.17 -26.10 -21.40
CA GLY A 507 4.73 -25.99 -21.18
C GLY A 507 4.34 -25.69 -19.74
N MET A 508 5.28 -25.22 -18.91
CA MET A 508 4.96 -24.76 -17.55
C MET A 508 4.58 -23.27 -17.57
N LEU A 509 3.68 -22.86 -16.69
CA LEU A 509 3.25 -21.48 -16.49
C LEU A 509 4.07 -20.84 -15.36
N GLU A 510 4.56 -19.62 -15.57
CA GLU A 510 5.26 -18.89 -14.52
C GLU A 510 4.28 -18.39 -13.47
N ALA A 511 4.58 -18.67 -12.20
CA ALA A 511 3.87 -18.17 -11.04
C ALA A 511 4.78 -17.23 -10.26
N VAL A 512 4.17 -16.27 -9.56
CA VAL A 512 4.84 -15.42 -8.57
C VAL A 512 4.12 -15.62 -7.25
N THR A 513 4.82 -16.22 -6.29
CA THR A 513 4.27 -16.49 -4.97
C THR A 513 4.94 -15.60 -3.91
N TRP A 514 4.28 -15.47 -2.76
CA TRP A 514 4.80 -14.63 -1.68
C TRP A 514 6.12 -15.16 -1.12
N SER A 515 7.03 -14.25 -0.80
CA SER A 515 8.28 -14.59 -0.10
C SER A 515 8.06 -14.88 1.39
N PHE A 516 6.90 -14.57 1.90
CA PHE A 516 6.48 -14.78 3.28
C PHE A 516 5.47 -15.93 3.34
N ILE A 517 5.67 -16.85 4.26
CA ILE A 517 4.83 -18.04 4.44
C ILE A 517 4.57 -18.30 5.92
N PRO A 518 3.57 -19.13 6.28
CA PRO A 518 3.38 -19.54 7.66
C PRO A 518 4.59 -20.31 8.23
N GLU A 519 4.92 -20.06 9.49
CA GLU A 519 6.01 -20.76 10.21
C GLU A 519 5.92 -22.29 10.07
N ALA A 520 4.71 -22.84 10.16
CA ALA A 520 4.48 -24.29 10.00
C ALA A 520 4.93 -24.79 8.61
N GLN A 521 4.66 -24.05 7.56
CA GLN A 521 5.11 -24.37 6.20
C GLN A 521 6.63 -24.20 6.06
N ALA A 522 7.20 -23.13 6.64
CA ALA A 522 8.65 -22.93 6.62
C ALA A 522 9.38 -24.12 7.28
N LYS A 523 8.92 -24.58 8.43
CA LYS A 523 9.49 -25.75 9.14
C LYS A 523 9.44 -27.04 8.33
N LEU A 524 8.39 -27.26 7.56
CA LEU A 524 8.26 -28.45 6.69
C LEU A 524 9.33 -28.49 5.60
N PHE A 525 9.84 -27.34 5.16
CA PHE A 525 10.81 -27.20 4.07
C PHE A 525 12.21 -26.73 4.55
N GLY A 526 12.52 -26.99 5.82
CA GLY A 526 13.86 -26.77 6.36
C GLY A 526 14.14 -25.37 6.90
N GLY A 527 13.11 -24.52 7.01
CA GLY A 527 13.17 -23.18 7.61
C GLY A 527 12.56 -23.11 9.01
N GLY A 528 11.96 -21.98 9.35
CA GLY A 528 11.32 -21.72 10.65
C GLY A 528 12.35 -21.42 11.76
N THR A 529 13.51 -20.91 11.40
CA THR A 529 14.54 -20.44 12.34
C THR A 529 14.23 -19.00 12.77
N SER A 530 14.71 -18.61 13.95
CA SER A 530 14.50 -17.25 14.46
C SER A 530 15.06 -16.15 13.55
N ALA A 531 16.14 -16.45 12.80
CA ALA A 531 16.74 -15.51 11.85
C ALA A 531 15.85 -15.19 10.63
N LEU A 532 14.91 -16.07 10.31
CA LEU A 532 13.99 -15.91 9.17
C LEU A 532 12.59 -15.48 9.58
N LYS A 533 12.35 -15.28 10.87
CA LYS A 533 11.06 -14.82 11.40
C LYS A 533 10.94 -13.29 11.29
N LEU A 534 9.83 -12.84 10.74
CA LEU A 534 9.54 -11.41 10.61
C LEU A 534 9.16 -10.80 11.96
N ALA A 535 9.72 -9.63 12.28
CA ALA A 535 9.43 -8.91 13.52
C ALA A 535 7.99 -8.31 13.51
N ASN A 536 7.51 -7.89 12.33
CA ASN A 536 6.23 -7.24 12.15
C ASN A 536 5.53 -7.76 10.87
N PRO A 537 5.09 -9.03 10.85
CA PRO A 537 4.45 -9.58 9.67
C PRO A 537 3.15 -8.85 9.34
N ILE A 538 2.86 -8.69 8.05
CA ILE A 538 1.64 -8.04 7.57
C ILE A 538 0.37 -8.82 7.96
N ALA A 539 0.49 -10.14 8.11
CA ALA A 539 -0.56 -11.04 8.60
C ALA A 539 0.08 -12.19 9.38
N ALA A 540 -0.65 -12.78 10.31
CA ALA A 540 -0.15 -13.84 11.19
C ALA A 540 0.32 -15.10 10.42
N ASP A 541 -0.25 -15.35 9.26
CA ASP A 541 0.09 -16.45 8.35
C ASP A 541 1.20 -16.11 7.34
N MET A 542 1.83 -14.95 7.47
CA MET A 542 2.98 -14.51 6.67
C MET A 542 4.18 -14.19 7.57
N SER A 543 4.47 -15.09 8.51
CA SER A 543 5.38 -14.84 9.63
C SER A 543 6.86 -15.12 9.34
N ASP A 544 7.16 -15.88 8.29
CA ASP A 544 8.51 -16.39 8.03
C ASP A 544 8.94 -16.19 6.58
N MET A 545 10.24 -15.95 6.37
CA MET A 545 10.83 -15.96 5.04
C MET A 545 10.88 -17.40 4.50
N ARG A 546 10.48 -17.60 3.25
CA ARG A 546 10.43 -18.93 2.62
C ARG A 546 11.81 -19.55 2.40
N PRO A 547 12.07 -20.76 2.91
CA PRO A 547 13.30 -21.50 2.64
C PRO A 547 13.31 -22.19 1.27
N SER A 548 12.14 -22.36 0.66
CA SER A 548 11.87 -23.07 -0.58
C SER A 548 10.73 -22.41 -1.36
N LEU A 549 10.71 -22.55 -2.69
CA LEU A 549 9.60 -22.12 -3.54
C LEU A 549 8.40 -23.08 -3.49
N LEU A 550 8.64 -24.30 -3.07
CA LEU A 550 7.68 -25.41 -3.15
C LEU A 550 6.40 -25.19 -2.33
N PRO A 551 6.43 -24.65 -1.08
CA PRO A 551 5.19 -24.39 -0.34
C PRO A 551 4.22 -23.49 -1.11
N GLY A 552 4.72 -22.40 -1.66
CA GLY A 552 3.94 -21.46 -2.46
C GLY A 552 3.39 -22.08 -3.73
N LEU A 553 4.22 -22.85 -4.45
CA LEU A 553 3.83 -23.53 -5.69
C LEU A 553 2.82 -24.66 -5.43
N LEU A 554 2.99 -25.47 -4.38
CA LEU A 554 2.06 -26.55 -4.04
C LEU A 554 0.68 -26.00 -3.66
N THR A 555 0.63 -24.99 -2.80
CA THR A 555 -0.63 -24.32 -2.43
C THR A 555 -1.28 -23.61 -3.61
N ALA A 556 -0.51 -23.00 -4.51
CA ALA A 556 -1.03 -22.39 -5.73
C ALA A 556 -1.63 -23.46 -6.67
N ALA A 557 -0.95 -24.59 -6.85
CA ALA A 557 -1.45 -25.69 -7.68
C ALA A 557 -2.72 -26.31 -7.09
N GLN A 558 -2.81 -26.47 -5.75
CA GLN A 558 -4.02 -26.96 -5.09
C GLN A 558 -5.20 -25.99 -5.27
N ARG A 559 -4.98 -24.67 -5.08
CA ARG A 559 -6.02 -23.65 -5.32
C ARG A 559 -6.57 -23.67 -6.76
N ASN A 560 -5.71 -23.97 -7.76
CA ASN A 560 -6.16 -24.16 -9.13
C ASN A 560 -7.01 -25.45 -9.27
N ALA A 561 -6.58 -26.52 -8.64
CA ALA A 561 -7.33 -27.77 -8.63
C ALA A 561 -8.73 -27.63 -8.00
N ASP A 562 -8.84 -26.89 -6.89
CA ASP A 562 -10.12 -26.61 -6.22
C ASP A 562 -11.08 -25.79 -7.09
N LYS A 563 -10.53 -25.03 -8.06
CA LYS A 563 -11.31 -24.30 -9.08
C LYS A 563 -11.60 -25.14 -10.34
N GLY A 564 -11.28 -26.45 -10.35
CA GLY A 564 -11.56 -27.36 -11.44
C GLY A 564 -10.41 -27.57 -12.43
N TYR A 565 -9.25 -26.94 -12.26
CA TYR A 565 -8.06 -27.17 -13.06
C TYR A 565 -7.23 -28.30 -12.46
N SER A 566 -7.60 -29.54 -12.78
CA SER A 566 -6.99 -30.74 -12.17
C SER A 566 -5.53 -30.96 -12.59
N ASP A 567 -5.17 -30.56 -13.81
CA ASP A 567 -3.84 -30.71 -14.39
C ASP A 567 -3.12 -29.35 -14.37
N VAL A 568 -2.07 -29.25 -13.56
CA VAL A 568 -1.31 -27.99 -13.35
C VAL A 568 0.18 -28.25 -13.53
N ALA A 569 0.84 -27.35 -14.29
CA ALA A 569 2.29 -27.30 -14.44
C ALA A 569 2.73 -25.86 -14.24
N ILE A 570 3.26 -25.52 -13.08
CA ILE A 570 3.68 -24.16 -12.73
C ILE A 570 5.10 -24.15 -12.21
N PHE A 571 5.78 -23.02 -12.42
CA PHE A 571 7.15 -22.80 -11.96
C PHE A 571 7.35 -21.36 -11.46
N GLU A 572 8.39 -21.15 -10.69
CA GLU A 572 8.88 -19.84 -10.27
C GLU A 572 10.41 -19.82 -10.30
N VAL A 573 10.99 -18.66 -10.67
CA VAL A 573 12.43 -18.44 -10.57
C VAL A 573 12.66 -17.19 -9.74
N SER A 574 12.95 -17.39 -8.45
CA SER A 574 12.99 -16.32 -7.46
C SER A 574 13.94 -16.61 -6.30
N GLY A 575 13.89 -15.78 -5.24
CA GLY A 575 14.69 -15.93 -4.04
C GLY A 575 14.11 -16.93 -3.04
N THR A 576 15.00 -17.68 -2.39
CA THR A 576 14.75 -18.42 -1.13
C THR A 576 15.77 -17.99 -0.09
N TYR A 577 15.49 -18.25 1.17
CA TYR A 577 16.24 -17.65 2.27
C TYR A 577 16.71 -18.74 3.27
N GLU A 578 18.01 -18.76 3.57
CA GLU A 578 18.65 -19.62 4.56
C GLU A 578 19.12 -18.82 5.79
N GLY A 579 19.17 -17.47 5.65
CA GLY A 579 19.59 -16.53 6.68
C GLY A 579 19.18 -15.10 6.34
N ASP A 580 19.45 -14.17 7.23
CA ASP A 580 19.15 -12.74 7.16
C ASP A 580 20.25 -11.90 6.48
N THR A 581 21.34 -12.53 6.06
CA THR A 581 22.42 -11.89 5.32
C THR A 581 22.31 -12.11 3.80
N PRO A 582 22.98 -11.31 2.96
CA PRO A 582 23.01 -11.54 1.52
C PRO A 582 23.47 -12.94 1.10
N GLU A 583 24.41 -13.54 1.83
CA GLU A 583 24.96 -14.89 1.59
C GLU A 583 23.91 -15.97 1.86
N GLY A 584 22.96 -15.69 2.76
CA GLY A 584 21.81 -16.57 3.06
C GLY A 584 20.68 -16.50 2.02
N GLN A 585 20.82 -15.70 0.96
CA GLN A 585 19.83 -15.58 -0.09
C GLN A 585 20.22 -16.38 -1.32
N ARG A 586 19.37 -17.32 -1.72
CA ARG A 586 19.59 -18.20 -2.86
C ARG A 586 18.72 -17.81 -4.05
N ARG A 587 19.25 -17.96 -5.25
CA ARG A 587 18.44 -17.84 -6.49
C ARG A 587 18.08 -19.24 -6.98
N VAL A 588 16.78 -19.55 -6.94
CA VAL A 588 16.26 -20.89 -7.17
C VAL A 588 15.29 -20.90 -8.36
N ALA A 589 15.36 -21.92 -9.19
CA ALA A 589 14.31 -22.28 -10.16
C ALA A 589 13.56 -23.48 -9.62
N GLY A 590 12.30 -23.33 -9.28
CA GLY A 590 11.44 -24.40 -8.74
C GLY A 590 10.20 -24.61 -9.61
N GLY A 591 9.69 -25.82 -9.63
CA GLY A 591 8.49 -26.14 -10.38
C GLY A 591 7.75 -27.35 -9.83
N VAL A 592 6.44 -27.36 -10.05
CA VAL A 592 5.56 -28.46 -9.68
C VAL A 592 4.66 -28.86 -10.84
N ARG A 593 4.40 -30.16 -10.97
CA ARG A 593 3.39 -30.73 -11.84
C ARG A 593 2.37 -31.52 -11.04
N ARG A 594 1.11 -31.45 -11.46
CA ARG A 594 -0.03 -32.10 -10.79
C ARG A 594 -0.88 -32.85 -11.81
N GLY A 595 -1.50 -33.92 -11.37
CA GLY A 595 -2.46 -34.67 -12.14
C GLY A 595 -1.78 -35.42 -13.29
N THR A 596 -2.18 -35.17 -14.53
CA THR A 596 -1.59 -35.74 -15.74
C THR A 596 -0.81 -34.71 -16.55
N ALA A 597 -0.36 -33.63 -15.96
CA ALA A 597 0.39 -32.52 -16.58
C ALA A 597 1.85 -32.92 -16.94
N SER A 598 2.01 -34.10 -17.60
CA SER A 598 3.28 -34.64 -18.08
C SER A 598 3.61 -34.10 -19.46
N LEU A 599 4.90 -34.10 -19.84
CA LEU A 599 5.35 -33.88 -21.21
C LEU A 599 5.25 -35.12 -22.09
N ALA A 600 4.98 -36.28 -21.49
CA ALA A 600 4.83 -37.51 -22.27
C ALA A 600 3.52 -37.49 -23.07
N GLY A 601 3.58 -37.80 -24.37
CA GLY A 601 2.46 -37.83 -25.28
C GLY A 601 2.43 -36.71 -26.30
N ALA A 602 1.25 -36.27 -26.73
CA ALA A 602 1.05 -35.29 -27.78
C ALA A 602 1.39 -33.83 -27.38
N GLY A 603 2.65 -33.55 -27.12
CA GLY A 603 3.13 -32.18 -26.92
C GLY A 603 2.83 -31.57 -25.55
N ARG A 604 2.52 -30.28 -25.49
CA ARG A 604 2.32 -29.51 -24.29
C ARG A 604 1.06 -29.84 -23.50
N MET A 605 0.21 -30.69 -23.99
CA MET A 605 -1.05 -30.99 -23.33
C MET A 605 -0.80 -31.84 -22.09
N TRP A 606 -1.09 -31.29 -21.01
CA TRP A 606 -1.08 -31.90 -19.72
C TRP A 606 -2.26 -32.85 -19.47
N SER A 607 -3.25 -32.86 -20.31
CA SER A 607 -4.30 -33.85 -20.25
C SER A 607 -4.07 -34.87 -21.38
N ASN A 608 -3.48 -35.99 -21.10
CA ASN A 608 -3.41 -37.10 -22.01
C ASN A 608 -4.69 -37.94 -21.90
N THR A 609 -5.79 -37.34 -22.27
CA THR A 609 -7.12 -37.95 -22.27
C THR A 609 -7.37 -38.87 -23.45
N ALA A 610 -6.38 -39.66 -23.88
CA ALA A 610 -6.70 -40.87 -24.64
C ALA A 610 -7.61 -41.73 -23.75
N LYS A 611 -8.70 -42.23 -24.26
CA LYS A 611 -9.71 -43.08 -23.61
C LYS A 611 -9.10 -43.93 -22.50
N GLY A 612 -9.28 -43.56 -21.24
CA GLY A 612 -8.79 -44.29 -20.09
C GLY A 612 -8.03 -43.56 -18.99
N GLY A 613 -7.86 -42.27 -19.09
CA GLY A 613 -7.13 -41.45 -18.12
C GLY A 613 -5.64 -41.33 -18.48
N GLY A 614 -5.07 -40.12 -18.41
CA GLY A 614 -3.64 -39.89 -18.61
C GLY A 614 -2.80 -40.52 -17.52
N LYS A 615 -1.53 -40.82 -17.82
CA LYS A 615 -0.57 -41.25 -16.79
C LYS A 615 -0.33 -40.12 -15.77
N PRO A 616 -0.48 -40.39 -14.47
CA PRO A 616 -0.12 -39.41 -13.44
C PRO A 616 1.34 -38.97 -13.58
N VAL A 617 1.59 -37.70 -13.23
CA VAL A 617 2.96 -37.18 -13.15
C VAL A 617 3.77 -37.96 -12.13
N ASP A 618 5.06 -38.15 -12.41
CA ASP A 618 5.95 -38.95 -11.57
C ASP A 618 7.32 -38.27 -11.38
N VAL A 619 8.20 -38.95 -10.66
CA VAL A 619 9.55 -38.49 -10.35
C VAL A 619 10.37 -38.17 -11.63
N TYR A 620 10.10 -38.83 -12.74
CA TYR A 620 10.84 -38.63 -14.00
C TYR A 620 10.44 -37.35 -14.71
N ASP A 621 9.18 -36.90 -14.55
CA ASP A 621 8.75 -35.60 -15.04
C ASP A 621 9.51 -34.47 -14.32
N ALA A 622 9.58 -34.53 -12.98
CA ALA A 622 10.34 -33.58 -12.18
C ALA A 622 11.85 -33.61 -12.50
N LYS A 623 12.41 -34.80 -12.68
CA LYS A 623 13.80 -34.98 -13.11
C LYS A 623 14.08 -34.34 -14.45
N ALA A 624 13.22 -34.56 -15.43
CA ALA A 624 13.37 -34.01 -16.76
C ALA A 624 13.32 -32.47 -16.78
N ASP A 625 12.42 -31.85 -15.99
CA ASP A 625 12.35 -30.40 -15.82
C ASP A 625 13.61 -29.84 -15.15
N ALA A 626 14.06 -30.47 -14.07
CA ALA A 626 15.27 -30.07 -13.35
C ALA A 626 16.52 -30.11 -14.23
N LEU A 627 16.71 -31.20 -14.98
CA LEU A 627 17.87 -31.36 -15.88
C LEU A 627 17.81 -30.38 -17.06
N ALA A 628 16.61 -30.09 -17.59
CA ALA A 628 16.45 -29.10 -18.65
C ALA A 628 16.88 -27.68 -18.21
N VAL A 629 16.63 -27.30 -16.96
CA VAL A 629 17.13 -26.02 -16.40
C VAL A 629 18.65 -26.02 -16.36
N ILE A 630 19.26 -27.09 -15.89
CA ILE A 630 20.73 -27.19 -15.76
C ILE A 630 21.40 -27.13 -17.13
N GLU A 631 20.88 -27.90 -18.08
CA GLU A 631 21.38 -27.96 -19.46
C GLU A 631 21.24 -26.59 -20.14
N ALA A 632 20.07 -25.96 -20.06
CA ALA A 632 19.83 -24.64 -20.62
C ALA A 632 20.76 -23.58 -20.02
N CYS A 633 21.10 -23.67 -18.74
CA CYS A 633 22.07 -22.80 -18.08
C CYS A 633 23.52 -23.06 -18.50
N GLY A 634 23.76 -24.05 -19.38
CA GLY A 634 25.05 -24.29 -20.03
C GLY A 634 26.01 -25.16 -19.24
N LEU A 635 25.55 -25.94 -18.25
CA LEU A 635 26.39 -26.94 -17.57
C LEU A 635 26.53 -28.19 -18.45
N PRO A 636 27.75 -28.74 -18.60
CA PRO A 636 27.94 -30.00 -19.27
C PRO A 636 27.25 -31.13 -18.49
N MET A 637 26.27 -31.79 -19.09
CA MET A 637 25.48 -32.85 -18.48
C MET A 637 26.34 -34.06 -18.05
N ALA A 638 27.47 -34.31 -18.72
CA ALA A 638 28.42 -35.34 -18.36
C ALA A 638 29.04 -35.14 -16.96
N ASN A 639 28.98 -33.92 -16.41
CA ASN A 639 29.49 -33.60 -15.07
C ASN A 639 28.39 -33.66 -14.00
N VAL A 640 27.14 -33.85 -14.40
CA VAL A 640 25.99 -33.90 -13.51
C VAL A 640 25.82 -35.34 -13.00
N GLN A 641 25.73 -35.48 -11.70
CA GLN A 641 25.53 -36.76 -11.02
C GLN A 641 24.18 -36.74 -10.33
N ILE A 642 23.50 -37.87 -10.31
CA ILE A 642 22.20 -38.03 -9.64
C ILE A 642 22.38 -39.14 -8.59
N GLU A 643 22.05 -38.81 -7.36
CA GLU A 643 22.04 -39.74 -6.24
C GLU A 643 20.59 -39.94 -5.77
N ALA A 644 20.29 -41.16 -5.32
CA ALA A 644 18.98 -41.46 -4.73
C ALA A 644 18.75 -40.69 -3.42
N GLY A 645 17.55 -40.25 -3.19
CA GLY A 645 17.16 -39.51 -1.99
C GLY A 645 17.25 -37.99 -2.14
N ALA A 646 16.42 -37.32 -1.38
CA ALA A 646 16.30 -35.86 -1.31
C ALA A 646 15.83 -35.48 0.12
N PRO A 647 15.67 -34.17 0.44
CA PRO A 647 15.16 -33.75 1.75
C PRO A 647 13.80 -34.36 2.11
N SER A 648 13.46 -34.34 3.39
CA SER A 648 12.33 -35.09 3.98
C SER A 648 10.94 -34.73 3.46
N TRP A 649 10.79 -33.62 2.80
CA TRP A 649 9.53 -33.24 2.15
C TRP A 649 9.28 -33.96 0.82
N TYR A 650 10.28 -34.64 0.27
CA TYR A 650 10.13 -35.56 -0.85
C TYR A 650 9.92 -36.99 -0.38
N HIS A 651 9.37 -37.79 -1.26
CA HIS A 651 9.20 -39.22 -1.04
C HIS A 651 10.56 -39.95 -1.03
N PRO A 652 10.92 -40.72 0.01
CA PRO A 652 12.27 -41.26 0.17
C PRO A 652 12.70 -42.21 -0.96
N GLY A 653 11.77 -42.96 -1.54
CA GLY A 653 12.06 -43.89 -2.65
C GLY A 653 11.80 -43.37 -4.03
N ARG A 654 11.27 -42.14 -4.19
CA ARG A 654 10.92 -41.53 -5.47
C ARG A 654 11.41 -40.09 -5.54
N SER A 655 12.68 -39.91 -5.20
CA SER A 655 13.34 -38.59 -5.24
C SER A 655 14.83 -38.75 -5.48
N GLY A 656 15.47 -37.66 -5.87
CA GLY A 656 16.89 -37.62 -6.12
C GLY A 656 17.52 -36.25 -5.85
N THR A 657 18.80 -36.31 -5.55
CA THR A 657 19.68 -35.15 -5.42
C THR A 657 20.53 -35.01 -6.68
N ILE A 658 20.60 -33.83 -7.24
CA ILE A 658 21.42 -33.49 -8.40
C ILE A 658 22.69 -32.79 -7.91
N LYS A 659 23.83 -33.33 -8.28
CA LYS A 659 25.15 -32.85 -7.82
C LYS A 659 26.11 -32.59 -8.98
N MET A 660 27.12 -31.81 -8.69
CA MET A 660 28.30 -31.66 -9.52
C MET A 660 29.56 -31.94 -8.66
N GLY A 661 30.11 -33.13 -8.84
CA GLY A 661 31.13 -33.65 -7.93
C GLY A 661 30.55 -33.92 -6.51
N PRO A 662 31.43 -34.30 -5.56
CA PRO A 662 30.93 -34.77 -4.26
C PRO A 662 30.37 -33.70 -3.31
N LYS A 663 30.69 -32.43 -3.55
CA LYS A 663 30.38 -31.34 -2.59
C LYS A 663 29.31 -30.36 -3.06
N VAL A 664 29.04 -30.24 -4.36
CA VAL A 664 28.16 -29.20 -4.88
C VAL A 664 26.79 -29.80 -5.18
N VAL A 665 25.81 -29.48 -4.38
CA VAL A 665 24.41 -29.79 -4.63
C VAL A 665 23.82 -28.71 -5.54
N LEU A 666 23.34 -29.15 -6.69
CA LEU A 666 22.68 -28.26 -7.67
C LEU A 666 21.17 -28.16 -7.42
N GLY A 667 20.56 -29.17 -6.78
CA GLY A 667 19.14 -29.15 -6.47
C GLY A 667 18.58 -30.54 -6.18
N TYR A 668 17.25 -30.57 -6.10
CA TYR A 668 16.48 -31.76 -5.75
C TYR A 668 15.28 -31.91 -6.68
N PHE A 669 14.81 -33.15 -6.84
CA PHE A 669 13.59 -33.47 -7.59
C PHE A 669 12.91 -34.69 -7.00
N GLY A 670 11.63 -34.83 -7.23
CA GLY A 670 10.91 -36.04 -6.79
C GLY A 670 9.40 -35.86 -6.70
N GLU A 671 8.75 -36.94 -6.32
CA GLU A 671 7.39 -36.91 -5.80
C GLU A 671 7.42 -36.39 -4.33
N PHE A 672 6.38 -35.70 -3.92
CA PHE A 672 6.33 -35.20 -2.54
C PHE A 672 5.89 -36.29 -1.56
N HIS A 673 6.39 -36.17 -0.32
CA HIS A 673 6.00 -37.07 0.74
C HIS A 673 4.51 -36.87 1.12
N PRO A 674 3.70 -37.96 1.24
CA PRO A 674 2.28 -37.83 1.58
C PRO A 674 2.01 -37.02 2.87
N LYS A 675 2.88 -37.15 3.89
CA LYS A 675 2.78 -36.32 5.11
C LYS A 675 2.96 -34.82 4.83
N THR A 676 3.85 -34.46 3.91
CA THR A 676 4.08 -33.06 3.51
C THR A 676 2.88 -32.51 2.78
N LEU A 677 2.34 -33.27 1.82
CA LEU A 677 1.12 -32.87 1.10
C LEU A 677 -0.06 -32.71 2.06
N GLY A 678 -0.26 -33.67 2.99
CA GLY A 678 -1.32 -33.61 3.99
C GLY A 678 -1.19 -32.41 4.94
N ALA A 679 0.05 -32.04 5.33
CA ALA A 679 0.29 -30.89 6.20
C ALA A 679 0.05 -29.53 5.50
N LEU A 680 0.03 -29.52 4.16
CA LEU A 680 -0.30 -28.35 3.33
C LEU A 680 -1.76 -28.37 2.84
N ASP A 681 -2.54 -29.36 3.24
CA ASP A 681 -3.89 -29.64 2.72
C ASP A 681 -3.92 -29.76 1.18
N VAL A 682 -2.93 -30.48 0.65
CA VAL A 682 -2.72 -30.70 -0.79
C VAL A 682 -3.00 -32.17 -1.12
N SER A 683 -3.83 -32.42 -2.11
CA SER A 683 -4.27 -33.76 -2.52
C SER A 683 -4.03 -34.07 -3.99
N GLY A 684 -3.70 -35.31 -4.29
CA GLY A 684 -3.45 -35.79 -5.66
C GLY A 684 -2.00 -36.16 -5.92
N ALA A 685 -1.70 -36.49 -7.17
CA ALA A 685 -0.35 -36.80 -7.63
C ALA A 685 0.42 -35.50 -7.91
N TYR A 686 1.52 -35.32 -7.22
CA TYR A 686 2.43 -34.17 -7.39
C TYR A 686 3.88 -34.64 -7.53
N CYS A 687 4.59 -34.02 -8.44
CA CYS A 687 6.05 -34.08 -8.49
C CYS A 687 6.61 -32.66 -8.66
N GLY A 688 7.85 -32.44 -8.26
CA GLY A 688 8.47 -31.13 -8.38
C GLY A 688 9.97 -31.15 -8.17
N PHE A 689 10.57 -29.99 -8.37
CA PHE A 689 12.02 -29.81 -8.27
C PHE A 689 12.38 -28.41 -7.78
N GLU A 690 13.63 -28.27 -7.31
CA GLU A 690 14.30 -27.00 -7.07
C GLU A 690 15.75 -27.07 -7.53
N ILE A 691 16.20 -26.08 -8.29
CA ILE A 691 17.56 -25.97 -8.80
C ILE A 691 18.16 -24.64 -8.36
N TYR A 692 19.29 -24.72 -7.67
CA TYR A 692 20.07 -23.58 -7.15
C TYR A 692 20.93 -22.98 -8.26
N LEU A 693 20.49 -21.88 -8.89
CA LEU A 693 21.16 -21.26 -10.01
C LEU A 693 22.52 -20.65 -9.64
N ASP A 694 22.64 -20.22 -8.40
CA ASP A 694 23.86 -19.66 -7.79
C ASP A 694 24.88 -20.72 -7.39
N ALA A 695 24.44 -21.97 -7.12
CA ALA A 695 25.35 -23.09 -6.86
C ALA A 695 26.11 -23.57 -8.09
N MET A 696 25.64 -23.23 -9.28
CA MET A 696 26.33 -23.62 -10.52
C MET A 696 27.64 -22.85 -10.65
N PRO A 697 28.76 -23.50 -10.98
CA PRO A 697 30.04 -22.83 -11.13
C PRO A 697 30.04 -21.81 -12.27
N GLU A 698 30.80 -20.73 -12.10
CA GLU A 698 31.01 -19.76 -13.18
C GLU A 698 31.63 -20.44 -14.42
N PRO A 699 31.16 -20.07 -15.62
CA PRO A 699 31.76 -20.57 -16.86
C PRO A 699 33.24 -20.19 -16.92
N LYS A 700 34.09 -21.12 -17.25
CA LYS A 700 35.52 -20.81 -17.46
C LYS A 700 35.67 -19.77 -18.57
N LYS A 701 36.43 -18.70 -18.30
CA LYS A 701 36.79 -17.72 -19.33
C LYS A 701 37.57 -18.45 -20.45
N LYS A 702 37.01 -18.48 -21.65
CA LYS A 702 37.71 -18.97 -22.83
C LYS A 702 38.62 -17.85 -23.35
N ALA A 703 39.84 -18.25 -23.79
CA ALA A 703 40.79 -17.30 -24.38
C ALA A 703 40.24 -16.65 -25.68
N THR A 704 39.36 -17.35 -26.35
CA THR A 704 38.72 -16.89 -27.61
C THR A 704 37.22 -17.24 -27.62
N ARG A 705 36.43 -16.46 -28.33
CA ARG A 705 35.01 -16.75 -28.66
C ARG A 705 34.86 -17.71 -29.81
N THR A 706 35.92 -18.03 -30.53
CA THR A 706 35.93 -18.92 -31.66
C THR A 706 35.51 -20.32 -31.23
N LYS A 707 34.48 -20.88 -31.86
CA LYS A 707 34.12 -22.27 -31.68
C LYS A 707 35.05 -23.12 -32.55
N PRO A 708 35.45 -24.32 -32.08
CA PRO A 708 36.19 -25.26 -32.95
C PRO A 708 35.35 -25.62 -34.19
N ALA A 709 36.02 -25.99 -35.24
CA ALA A 709 35.36 -26.54 -36.40
C ALA A 709 34.48 -27.76 -36.02
N LEU A 710 33.33 -27.89 -36.65
CA LEU A 710 32.50 -29.06 -36.45
C LEU A 710 33.13 -30.24 -37.21
N GLU A 711 33.49 -31.27 -36.47
CA GLU A 711 33.97 -32.51 -37.03
C GLU A 711 32.83 -33.53 -37.11
N LEU A 712 32.33 -33.77 -38.34
CA LEU A 712 31.29 -34.78 -38.59
C LEU A 712 31.97 -36.06 -39.08
N SER A 713 31.55 -37.18 -38.48
CA SER A 713 31.97 -38.49 -39.00
C SER A 713 31.26 -38.76 -40.32
N PRO A 714 31.99 -39.25 -41.38
CA PRO A 714 31.38 -39.73 -42.61
C PRO A 714 30.72 -41.12 -42.49
N PHE A 715 30.90 -41.77 -41.33
CA PHE A 715 30.39 -43.12 -41.11
C PHE A 715 29.05 -43.11 -40.38
N GLN A 716 28.24 -44.16 -40.61
CA GLN A 716 26.94 -44.31 -39.97
C GLN A 716 27.07 -44.63 -38.50
N VAL A 717 26.16 -44.08 -37.71
CA VAL A 717 25.99 -44.44 -36.28
C VAL A 717 25.43 -45.86 -36.20
N VAL A 718 25.99 -46.65 -35.31
CA VAL A 718 25.51 -47.98 -34.99
C VAL A 718 24.95 -48.01 -33.59
N LYS A 719 23.79 -48.63 -33.42
CA LYS A 719 23.16 -48.83 -32.14
C LYS A 719 23.21 -50.31 -31.75
N ARG A 720 23.53 -50.59 -30.48
CA ARG A 720 23.55 -51.93 -29.91
C ARG A 720 22.86 -51.92 -28.57
N ASP A 721 22.00 -52.93 -28.38
CA ASP A 721 21.25 -53.11 -27.15
C ASP A 721 21.93 -54.16 -26.26
N PHE A 722 21.98 -53.85 -24.98
CA PHE A 722 22.45 -54.74 -23.94
C PHE A 722 21.46 -54.78 -22.80
N ALA A 723 21.19 -55.93 -22.24
CA ALA A 723 20.36 -56.06 -21.05
C ALA A 723 21.22 -56.72 -19.94
N PHE A 724 21.33 -56.04 -18.81
CA PHE A 724 22.13 -56.55 -17.68
C PHE A 724 21.24 -56.85 -16.49
N VAL A 725 21.39 -58.06 -15.96
CA VAL A 725 20.78 -58.46 -14.67
C VAL A 725 21.68 -58.01 -13.54
N VAL A 726 21.20 -57.12 -12.72
CA VAL A 726 21.93 -56.52 -11.58
C VAL A 726 21.12 -56.62 -10.28
N ASP A 727 21.74 -56.36 -9.14
CA ASP A 727 21.06 -56.16 -7.87
C ASP A 727 20.13 -54.93 -7.96
N LYS A 728 18.99 -54.96 -7.23
CA LYS A 728 18.04 -53.81 -7.19
C LYS A 728 18.68 -52.52 -6.71
N SER A 729 19.71 -52.61 -5.89
CA SER A 729 20.46 -51.44 -5.38
C SER A 729 21.37 -50.78 -6.40
N VAL A 730 21.67 -51.43 -7.53
CA VAL A 730 22.54 -50.89 -8.57
C VAL A 730 21.82 -49.75 -9.31
N GLU A 731 22.40 -48.57 -9.29
CA GLU A 731 21.88 -47.41 -10.02
C GLU A 731 22.17 -47.51 -11.51
N ALA A 732 21.23 -47.13 -12.36
CA ALA A 732 21.40 -47.13 -13.83
C ALA A 732 22.58 -46.25 -14.25
N GLY A 733 22.88 -45.18 -13.53
CA GLY A 733 24.04 -44.32 -13.79
C GLY A 733 25.40 -45.04 -13.70
N ALA A 734 25.51 -46.08 -12.88
CA ALA A 734 26.72 -46.88 -12.74
C ALA A 734 26.93 -47.72 -14.05
N ILE A 735 25.86 -48.31 -14.59
CA ILE A 735 25.87 -49.06 -15.86
C ILE A 735 26.23 -48.14 -17.03
N ILE A 736 25.55 -46.96 -17.10
CA ILE A 736 25.83 -45.98 -18.17
C ILE A 736 27.29 -45.55 -18.13
N LYS A 737 27.83 -45.25 -16.97
CA LYS A 737 29.22 -44.83 -16.79
C LYS A 737 30.19 -45.97 -17.17
N ALA A 738 29.93 -47.19 -16.79
CA ALA A 738 30.74 -48.36 -17.12
C ALA A 738 30.77 -48.61 -18.64
N ALA A 739 29.58 -48.60 -19.28
CA ALA A 739 29.48 -48.78 -20.74
C ALA A 739 30.18 -47.65 -21.51
N THR A 740 29.95 -46.38 -21.10
CA THR A 740 30.60 -45.24 -21.78
C THR A 740 32.11 -45.26 -21.62
N SER A 741 32.65 -45.83 -20.54
CA SER A 741 34.07 -45.92 -20.26
C SER A 741 34.78 -46.99 -21.08
N ALA A 742 34.05 -47.90 -21.75
CA ALA A 742 34.63 -48.96 -22.55
C ALA A 742 35.44 -48.43 -23.73
N ASP A 743 34.92 -47.42 -24.42
CA ASP A 743 35.65 -46.64 -25.42
C ASP A 743 35.05 -45.22 -25.52
N ARG A 744 35.77 -44.24 -24.97
CA ARG A 744 35.31 -42.84 -24.94
C ARG A 744 35.28 -42.13 -26.30
N LYS A 745 35.92 -42.69 -27.31
CA LYS A 745 35.89 -42.15 -28.69
C LYS A 745 34.77 -42.71 -29.50
N LEU A 746 34.52 -44.02 -29.36
CA LEU A 746 33.49 -44.72 -30.16
C LEU A 746 32.13 -44.64 -29.52
N VAL A 747 32.01 -44.73 -28.21
CA VAL A 747 30.72 -44.67 -27.47
C VAL A 747 30.32 -43.23 -27.27
N THR A 748 29.36 -42.75 -28.05
CA THR A 748 28.88 -41.36 -28.01
C THR A 748 27.63 -41.18 -27.20
N GLY A 749 26.90 -42.23 -26.87
CA GLY A 749 25.70 -42.19 -26.05
C GLY A 749 25.35 -43.55 -25.45
N VAL A 750 24.79 -43.56 -24.28
CA VAL A 750 24.21 -44.72 -23.59
C VAL A 750 22.88 -44.32 -22.98
N ASN A 751 21.79 -44.93 -23.44
CA ASN A 751 20.43 -44.65 -22.99
C ASN A 751 19.83 -45.90 -22.35
N VAL A 752 19.22 -45.73 -21.17
CA VAL A 752 18.37 -46.77 -20.57
C VAL A 752 17.01 -46.69 -21.23
N PHE A 753 16.52 -47.76 -21.78
CA PHE A 753 15.19 -47.78 -22.45
C PHE A 753 14.21 -48.75 -21.79
N ASP A 754 14.70 -49.71 -20.95
CA ASP A 754 13.81 -50.60 -20.22
C ASP A 754 14.42 -51.00 -18.86
N VAL A 755 13.54 -51.17 -17.87
CA VAL A 755 13.87 -51.75 -16.58
C VAL A 755 12.80 -52.77 -16.20
N PHE A 756 13.20 -54.02 -16.15
CA PHE A 756 12.31 -55.10 -15.85
C PHE A 756 12.61 -55.71 -14.46
N GLU A 757 11.56 -55.91 -13.67
CA GLU A 757 11.59 -56.61 -12.43
C GLU A 757 10.56 -57.76 -12.46
N GLY A 758 11.01 -58.97 -12.16
CA GLY A 758 10.11 -60.11 -12.19
C GLY A 758 10.73 -61.33 -11.52
N ALA A 759 9.88 -62.28 -11.12
CA ALA A 759 10.29 -63.48 -10.39
C ALA A 759 11.26 -64.36 -11.20
N SER A 760 11.28 -64.22 -12.52
CA SER A 760 12.20 -64.94 -13.43
C SER A 760 13.66 -64.52 -13.31
N LEU A 761 13.96 -63.35 -12.68
CA LEU A 761 15.29 -62.83 -12.48
C LEU A 761 15.94 -63.25 -11.16
N GLY A 762 15.12 -63.81 -10.26
CA GLY A 762 15.54 -64.13 -8.88
C GLY A 762 15.20 -63.00 -7.90
N GLU A 763 15.22 -63.34 -6.61
CA GLU A 763 15.00 -62.37 -5.56
C GLU A 763 16.05 -61.29 -5.56
N ASN A 764 15.61 -60.03 -5.37
CA ASN A 764 16.46 -58.83 -5.27
C ASN A 764 17.23 -58.48 -6.57
N LYS A 765 16.78 -58.92 -7.74
CA LYS A 765 17.40 -58.61 -9.04
C LYS A 765 16.45 -57.79 -9.91
N LYS A 766 17.07 -57.02 -10.80
CA LYS A 766 16.38 -56.29 -11.90
C LYS A 766 17.21 -56.40 -13.18
N SER A 767 16.54 -56.35 -14.30
CA SER A 767 17.20 -56.24 -15.63
C SER A 767 17.13 -54.80 -16.12
N ILE A 768 18.30 -54.22 -16.43
CA ILE A 768 18.34 -52.87 -17.03
C ILE A 768 18.82 -53.02 -18.49
N ALA A 769 17.98 -52.60 -19.42
CA ALA A 769 18.32 -52.59 -20.83
C ALA A 769 18.83 -51.21 -21.25
N ILE A 770 19.97 -51.20 -21.92
CA ILE A 770 20.63 -50.00 -22.45
C ILE A 770 20.83 -50.09 -23.94
N GLU A 771 20.64 -49.01 -24.65
CA GLU A 771 21.05 -48.79 -26.04
C GLU A 771 22.37 -48.03 -26.01
N VAL A 772 23.40 -48.61 -26.61
CA VAL A 772 24.73 -47.99 -26.76
C VAL A 772 24.88 -47.48 -28.17
N GLN A 773 25.10 -46.18 -28.30
CA GLN A 773 25.33 -45.51 -29.60
C GLN A 773 26.83 -45.46 -29.87
N ILE A 774 27.21 -46.06 -30.99
CA ILE A 774 28.60 -46.17 -31.40
C ILE A 774 28.80 -45.35 -32.67
N GLN A 775 29.72 -44.40 -32.67
CA GLN A 775 30.04 -43.52 -33.79
C GLN A 775 31.49 -43.80 -34.25
N PRO A 776 31.67 -44.54 -35.33
CA PRO A 776 32.99 -44.67 -35.95
C PRO A 776 33.49 -43.32 -36.46
N MET A 777 34.80 -43.04 -36.31
CA MET A 777 35.40 -41.78 -36.76
C MET A 777 36.38 -41.97 -37.91
N ASP A 778 37.12 -43.06 -37.92
CA ASP A 778 38.29 -43.25 -38.81
C ASP A 778 38.06 -44.33 -39.84
N LYS A 779 37.20 -45.33 -39.55
CA LYS A 779 36.88 -46.47 -40.47
C LYS A 779 35.49 -47.03 -40.21
N THR A 780 34.96 -47.77 -41.14
CA THR A 780 33.81 -48.67 -40.92
C THR A 780 34.28 -49.78 -39.96
N LEU A 781 33.49 -50.02 -38.88
CA LEU A 781 33.81 -51.09 -37.92
C LEU A 781 33.47 -52.46 -38.53
N THR A 782 34.36 -53.43 -38.33
CA THR A 782 34.14 -54.82 -38.68
C THR A 782 33.43 -55.56 -37.55
N ASP A 783 32.90 -56.77 -37.81
CA ASP A 783 32.31 -57.62 -36.76
C ASP A 783 33.25 -57.89 -35.62
N GLU A 784 34.55 -58.07 -35.89
CA GLU A 784 35.58 -58.25 -34.90
C GLU A 784 35.76 -57.00 -33.99
N ASP A 785 35.70 -55.77 -34.57
CA ASP A 785 35.72 -54.50 -33.83
C ASP A 785 34.50 -54.40 -32.89
N PHE A 786 33.31 -54.82 -33.36
CA PHE A 786 32.10 -54.84 -32.53
C PHE A 786 32.13 -55.86 -31.42
N GLU A 787 32.64 -57.08 -31.67
CA GLU A 787 32.82 -58.11 -30.65
C GLU A 787 33.79 -57.67 -29.56
N ALA A 788 34.92 -57.05 -29.97
CA ALA A 788 35.90 -56.52 -29.04
C ALA A 788 35.32 -55.38 -28.19
N LEU A 789 34.53 -54.48 -28.75
CA LEU A 789 33.89 -53.40 -28.04
C LEU A 789 32.77 -53.96 -27.08
N THR A 790 32.01 -54.93 -27.56
CA THR A 790 30.96 -55.62 -26.78
C THR A 790 31.60 -56.26 -25.53
N ALA A 791 32.69 -57.01 -25.73
CA ALA A 791 33.37 -57.63 -24.61
C ALA A 791 33.90 -56.61 -23.58
N LYS A 792 34.36 -55.45 -24.02
CA LYS A 792 34.81 -54.35 -23.12
C LYS A 792 33.64 -53.76 -22.36
N ILE A 793 32.47 -53.50 -23.05
CA ILE A 793 31.28 -52.97 -22.40
C ILE A 793 30.79 -53.96 -21.34
N VAL A 794 30.63 -55.20 -21.67
CA VAL A 794 30.14 -56.25 -20.75
C VAL A 794 31.13 -56.39 -19.57
N GLY A 795 32.44 -56.49 -19.85
CA GLY A 795 33.44 -56.63 -18.78
C GLY A 795 33.50 -55.42 -17.85
N ASN A 796 33.35 -54.21 -18.38
CA ASN A 796 33.30 -53.00 -17.54
C ASN A 796 32.03 -52.94 -16.66
N VAL A 797 30.88 -53.34 -17.20
CA VAL A 797 29.64 -53.37 -16.41
C VAL A 797 29.71 -54.45 -15.35
N GLU A 798 30.16 -55.66 -15.66
CA GLU A 798 30.38 -56.72 -14.70
C GLU A 798 31.31 -56.28 -13.58
N LYS A 799 32.45 -55.73 -13.91
CA LYS A 799 33.44 -55.26 -12.95
C LYS A 799 32.91 -54.17 -12.01
N THR A 800 32.12 -53.28 -12.54
CA THR A 800 31.67 -52.09 -11.80
C THR A 800 30.38 -52.35 -11.00
N THR A 801 29.50 -53.23 -11.46
CA THR A 801 28.17 -53.40 -10.92
C THR A 801 27.85 -54.82 -10.46
N GLY A 802 28.70 -55.79 -10.80
CA GLY A 802 28.40 -57.22 -10.67
C GLY A 802 27.30 -57.71 -11.63
N GLY A 803 26.95 -56.89 -12.60
CA GLY A 803 25.85 -57.17 -13.53
C GLY A 803 26.25 -58.23 -14.56
N VAL A 804 25.36 -59.16 -14.86
CA VAL A 804 25.52 -60.22 -15.86
C VAL A 804 24.70 -59.91 -17.10
N LEU A 805 25.29 -60.03 -18.27
CA LEU A 805 24.55 -59.84 -19.50
C LEU A 805 23.41 -60.90 -19.59
N ARG A 806 22.22 -60.44 -19.85
CA ARG A 806 21.05 -61.28 -20.06
C ARG A 806 21.10 -61.84 -21.47
N ALA A 807 21.09 -63.18 -21.60
CA ALA A 807 21.05 -63.90 -22.88
C ALA A 807 19.71 -63.67 -23.59
#